data_3dd57b13bd8b6e5e0bb5d67a44808bb9
#
_entry.id   3dd57b13bd8b6e5e0bb5d67a44808bb9
#
_cell.length_a   1.000
_cell.length_b   1.000
_cell.length_c   1.000
_cell.angle_alpha   90.00
_cell.angle_beta   90.00
_cell.angle_gamma   90.00
#
_symmetry.space_group_name_H-M   'P 1'
#
loop_
_entity.id
_entity.type
_entity.pdbx_description
1 polymer ?
#
loop_
_entity_poly.entity_id
_entity_poly.type
_entity_poly.pdbx_seq_one_letter_code
_entity_poly.pdbx_strand_id
1 'polypeptide(L)'
;MLAVWCLVFAAVGERFAVSVGSYQASRVTGGGRSTLVRDASLWDWFSPEERGDSSDIAAEVTYPKRLVQQMESKEEMSHGYLDTRVKNTTGGTSPVHLAQSCFQVQTFGHTFTLDLELNHNLLSSDYVERHFHQDGKPSQSMGGEHCYYQGRLRGLPESWAALSTCLGLCGMFSDGMFSYGIEPLFDGTNQTEGAHLVRRMPDVRLSPDCQDCTDNSEGDRARGNGDEQMKDPRVSEVLRRSKRQLPRRPTVQSETKYIELMVVNDYEMFVQLRRSTTQARNFAKAVVNMADAIYREQLNTRIVLVAMETWSSANMVPVVTDPLTTLQNFMKYRKDSIKEQSDVVHLFSGRTFQSSRSGTAYTGGVCSLTRGGGINEYGNVGPMAITLCQSLGQNIGMRWNNIRSSAGDCRCPDSWLGCIMEDTGYYLPRKFSRCSVDEYIQFLLQGGGSCLFNKPNKLLDPPECGNGFVETGEECDCGSQLECARSGGACCKKCTLTHDAMCSSGLCCSGCRYELRGAVCRQAVNDCDIPESCTGDSSQCPHNVHKLDGYMCDTSQGRCYSGRCRTLDGQCKGLWGYNSADRFCYEKLNAEGTEKGNCGRSPEGQGWLQCNKPDVLCGFLFCINMTVKPKFGDLEGEVTSLTIYHQNKYLDCRGGHVLLEDGSDLGYVEDGTPCGPNMMCLERRCLPVAAFNLSTCSGSTLGRTCSDHGTCSNEVKCICDRDYTGKDCSVFDPIPDPTPPANTEKKGPKLLCLSVCVCVSLSLSVCLPVLLVSLSLSVYHHFISLCTYMECRVAIV
;
A
#
# COMPACT_ATOMS: atom_id res chain seq x y z
N MET A 1 -17.20 -48.67 -40.03
CA MET A 1 -17.47 -48.20 -38.71
C MET A 1 -17.48 -46.66 -38.62
N LEU A 2 -18.12 -45.97 -39.54
CA LEU A 2 -18.23 -44.51 -39.56
C LEU A 2 -19.66 -44.06 -39.88
N ALA A 3 -20.67 -44.96 -39.78
CA ALA A 3 -22.07 -44.69 -40.11
C ALA A 3 -23.04 -44.88 -38.92
N VAL A 4 -22.55 -45.07 -37.68
CA VAL A 4 -23.39 -45.29 -36.47
C VAL A 4 -23.35 -44.12 -35.51
N TRP A 5 -22.51 -43.12 -35.74
CA TRP A 5 -22.37 -41.93 -34.84
C TRP A 5 -23.19 -40.67 -35.29
N CYS A 6 -23.85 -40.71 -36.46
CA CYS A 6 -24.67 -39.58 -36.91
C CYS A 6 -26.16 -39.66 -36.56
N LEU A 7 -26.62 -40.71 -35.86
CA LEU A 7 -28.06 -40.83 -35.52
C LEU A 7 -28.38 -40.64 -34.02
N VAL A 8 -27.43 -40.30 -33.20
CA VAL A 8 -27.67 -40.03 -31.79
C VAL A 8 -27.74 -38.51 -31.46
N PHE A 9 -27.33 -37.63 -32.40
CA PHE A 9 -27.40 -36.17 -32.20
C PHE A 9 -28.66 -35.50 -32.80
N ALA A 10 -29.60 -36.23 -33.41
CA ALA A 10 -30.81 -35.68 -33.98
C ALA A 10 -32.07 -35.83 -33.09
N ALA A 11 -31.95 -36.35 -31.84
CA ALA A 11 -33.11 -36.63 -31.00
C ALA A 11 -33.19 -35.80 -29.69
N VAL A 12 -32.34 -34.78 -29.50
CA VAL A 12 -32.38 -33.90 -28.32
C VAL A 12 -32.58 -32.42 -28.65
N GLY A 13 -32.91 -32.10 -29.88
CA GLY A 13 -33.02 -30.73 -30.40
C GLY A 13 -34.45 -30.19 -30.52
N GLU A 14 -35.42 -30.60 -29.71
CA GLU A 14 -36.72 -29.96 -29.63
C GLU A 14 -37.31 -30.03 -28.25
N ARG A 15 -37.14 -28.91 -27.49
CA ARG A 15 -38.08 -28.37 -26.48
C ARG A 15 -37.40 -27.35 -25.58
N PHE A 16 -37.26 -26.13 -26.04
CA PHE A 16 -37.35 -24.92 -25.23
C PHE A 16 -37.83 -23.77 -26.07
N ALA A 17 -39.14 -23.68 -26.21
CA ALA A 17 -39.83 -22.46 -26.64
C ALA A 17 -39.98 -21.58 -25.43
N VAL A 18 -39.23 -20.47 -25.40
CA VAL A 18 -39.36 -19.44 -24.36
C VAL A 18 -40.63 -18.64 -24.65
N SER A 19 -41.61 -18.77 -23.74
CA SER A 19 -42.79 -17.93 -23.65
C SER A 19 -42.41 -16.53 -23.18
N VAL A 20 -42.52 -15.52 -24.08
CA VAL A 20 -42.42 -14.11 -23.73
C VAL A 20 -43.74 -13.69 -23.09
N GLY A 21 -43.82 -13.62 -21.81
CA GLY A 21 -44.95 -13.05 -21.06
C GLY A 21 -44.76 -11.56 -20.81
N SER A 22 -45.59 -10.75 -21.44
CA SER A 22 -45.69 -9.31 -21.15
C SER A 22 -46.30 -9.08 -19.74
N TYR A 23 -45.59 -8.40 -18.86
CA TYR A 23 -46.16 -7.94 -17.58
C TYR A 23 -46.42 -6.44 -17.59
N GLN A 24 -47.64 -6.07 -17.25
CA GLN A 24 -48.10 -4.70 -17.05
C GLN A 24 -47.61 -4.17 -15.67
N ALA A 25 -47.05 -2.98 -15.70
CA ALA A 25 -46.66 -2.26 -14.50
C ALA A 25 -47.86 -1.86 -13.65
N SER A 26 -47.96 -2.35 -12.42
CA SER A 26 -48.88 -1.84 -11.41
C SER A 26 -48.23 -0.72 -10.60
N ARG A 27 -48.92 0.44 -10.62
CA ARG A 27 -48.64 1.62 -9.81
C ARG A 27 -48.74 1.28 -8.31
N VAL A 28 -47.69 1.44 -7.54
CA VAL A 28 -47.75 1.38 -6.08
C VAL A 28 -47.72 2.80 -5.52
N THR A 29 -48.81 3.18 -4.87
CA THR A 29 -48.95 4.42 -4.10
C THR A 29 -48.37 4.24 -2.69
N GLY A 30 -47.75 5.28 -2.17
CA GLY A 30 -46.94 5.40 -1.00
C GLY A 30 -47.46 4.74 0.28
N GLY A 31 -46.51 4.14 1.01
CA GLY A 31 -46.65 3.63 2.36
C GLY A 31 -45.46 2.74 2.65
N GLY A 32 -44.52 3.19 3.49
CA GLY A 32 -43.27 2.48 3.80
C GLY A 32 -43.47 1.05 4.25
N ARG A 33 -43.19 0.13 3.37
CA ARG A 33 -42.99 -1.28 3.63
C ARG A 33 -41.86 -1.76 2.75
N SER A 34 -40.82 -2.31 3.36
CA SER A 34 -39.77 -3.03 2.66
C SER A 34 -40.40 -4.13 1.80
N THR A 35 -40.34 -3.96 0.47
CA THR A 35 -40.80 -4.95 -0.49
C THR A 35 -39.63 -5.70 -1.07
N LEU A 36 -39.67 -7.03 -0.98
CA LEU A 36 -38.84 -7.95 -1.75
C LEU A 36 -39.17 -7.77 -3.23
N VAL A 37 -38.24 -7.17 -3.97
CA VAL A 37 -38.37 -7.05 -5.42
C VAL A 37 -37.57 -8.17 -6.07
N ARG A 38 -38.29 -9.14 -6.64
CA ARG A 38 -37.76 -10.09 -7.61
C ARG A 38 -37.95 -9.50 -8.99
N ASP A 39 -36.92 -8.92 -9.56
CA ASP A 39 -36.85 -8.74 -11.01
C ASP A 39 -35.40 -8.75 -11.50
N ALA A 40 -35.14 -9.72 -12.37
CA ALA A 40 -33.84 -9.97 -12.98
C ALA A 40 -33.70 -9.07 -14.20
N SER A 41 -33.08 -7.93 -14.05
CA SER A 41 -32.60 -7.20 -15.22
C SER A 41 -31.69 -6.03 -14.87
N LEU A 42 -30.52 -6.23 -14.40
CA LEU A 42 -29.35 -5.33 -14.37
C LEU A 42 -28.33 -5.71 -13.30
N TRP A 43 -28.67 -6.68 -12.48
CA TRP A 43 -28.04 -6.96 -11.17
C TRP A 43 -27.58 -8.39 -10.97
N ASP A 44 -27.26 -9.12 -12.03
CA ASP A 44 -26.37 -10.29 -11.93
C ASP A 44 -24.96 -9.91 -11.43
N TRP A 45 -24.80 -8.64 -11.08
CA TRP A 45 -23.57 -8.11 -10.51
C TRP A 45 -23.35 -8.52 -9.04
N PHE A 46 -24.38 -9.04 -8.35
CA PHE A 46 -24.34 -9.39 -6.95
C PHE A 46 -24.79 -10.83 -6.65
N SER A 47 -25.10 -11.62 -7.64
CA SER A 47 -25.43 -13.04 -7.44
C SER A 47 -24.33 -13.92 -7.98
N PRO A 48 -23.65 -14.73 -7.14
CA PRO A 48 -23.08 -15.97 -7.65
C PRO A 48 -24.27 -16.87 -7.98
N GLU A 49 -24.41 -17.28 -9.24
CA GLU A 49 -25.24 -18.42 -9.57
C GLU A 49 -24.67 -19.65 -8.88
N GLU A 50 -25.57 -20.38 -8.20
CA GLU A 50 -25.46 -21.70 -7.62
C GLU A 50 -24.99 -21.82 -6.17
N ARG A 51 -25.95 -21.85 -5.28
CA ARG A 51 -26.37 -22.99 -4.44
C ARG A 51 -27.30 -22.50 -3.35
N GLY A 52 -28.51 -22.99 -3.43
CA GLY A 52 -29.63 -22.91 -2.51
C GLY A 52 -29.30 -22.53 -1.07
N ASP A 53 -29.28 -21.24 -0.81
CA ASP A 53 -29.71 -20.61 0.42
C ASP A 53 -29.95 -19.14 0.11
N SER A 54 -31.21 -18.76 -0.03
CA SER A 54 -31.63 -17.39 -0.24
C SER A 54 -31.48 -16.59 1.05
N SER A 55 -30.26 -16.08 1.30
CA SER A 55 -30.12 -14.99 2.26
C SER A 55 -30.71 -13.73 1.58
N ASP A 56 -31.85 -13.27 2.06
CA ASP A 56 -32.58 -12.10 1.57
C ASP A 56 -31.71 -10.84 1.77
N ILE A 57 -31.00 -10.40 0.72
CA ILE A 57 -30.29 -9.12 0.70
C ILE A 57 -31.38 -8.03 0.70
N ALA A 58 -31.48 -7.26 1.78
CA ALA A 58 -32.41 -6.17 1.88
C ALA A 58 -32.05 -5.07 0.86
N ALA A 59 -32.97 -4.76 -0.04
CA ALA A 59 -32.84 -3.73 -1.06
C ALA A 59 -34.00 -2.74 -0.98
N GLU A 60 -33.70 -1.45 -1.17
CA GLU A 60 -34.68 -0.37 -1.13
C GLU A 60 -34.41 0.65 -2.22
N VAL A 61 -35.48 1.16 -2.84
CA VAL A 61 -35.38 2.24 -3.83
C VAL A 61 -35.38 3.58 -3.11
N THR A 62 -34.44 4.43 -3.44
CA THR A 62 -34.29 5.77 -2.87
C THR A 62 -34.11 6.83 -3.95
N TYR A 63 -34.33 8.07 -3.56
CA TYR A 63 -34.15 9.25 -4.40
C TYR A 63 -33.17 10.19 -3.70
N PRO A 64 -31.85 10.02 -3.95
CA PRO A 64 -30.83 10.86 -3.35
C PRO A 64 -31.01 12.33 -3.72
N LYS A 65 -30.58 13.23 -2.84
CA LYS A 65 -30.63 14.67 -3.06
C LYS A 65 -29.25 15.26 -2.86
N ARG A 66 -28.84 16.19 -3.71
CA ARG A 66 -27.64 16.99 -3.47
C ARG A 66 -27.96 18.15 -2.56
N LEU A 67 -27.16 18.37 -1.52
CA LEU A 67 -27.26 19.52 -0.64
C LEU A 67 -26.34 20.64 -1.13
N VAL A 68 -26.88 21.83 -1.27
CA VAL A 68 -26.13 23.02 -1.69
C VAL A 68 -26.30 24.10 -0.64
N GLN A 69 -25.20 24.62 -0.15
CA GLN A 69 -25.22 25.70 0.84
C GLN A 69 -25.49 27.05 0.14
N GLN A 70 -26.52 27.75 0.56
CA GLN A 70 -26.84 29.07 0.05
C GLN A 70 -25.90 30.10 0.71
N MET A 71 -25.17 30.89 -0.11
CA MET A 71 -24.13 31.81 0.39
C MET A 71 -24.68 32.90 1.33
N GLU A 72 -25.96 33.28 1.20
CA GLU A 72 -26.56 34.41 1.97
C GLU A 72 -27.17 33.97 3.31
N SER A 73 -27.77 32.75 3.39
CA SER A 73 -28.54 32.32 4.55
C SER A 73 -27.87 31.26 5.40
N LYS A 74 -26.76 30.66 4.95
CA LYS A 74 -26.14 29.44 5.51
C LYS A 74 -27.09 28.25 5.63
N GLU A 75 -28.26 28.30 5.01
CA GLU A 75 -29.22 27.20 4.96
C GLU A 75 -28.85 26.23 3.84
N GLU A 76 -28.93 24.93 4.12
CA GLU A 76 -28.72 23.88 3.13
C GLU A 76 -30.03 23.65 2.35
N MET A 77 -29.97 23.86 1.02
CA MET A 77 -31.08 23.55 0.12
C MET A 77 -30.84 22.20 -0.55
N SER A 78 -31.89 21.38 -0.60
CA SER A 78 -31.83 20.07 -1.26
C SER A 78 -32.33 20.15 -2.70
N HIS A 79 -31.53 19.59 -3.64
CA HIS A 79 -31.88 19.48 -5.04
C HIS A 79 -31.95 18.01 -5.48
N GLY A 80 -32.96 17.66 -6.26
CA GLY A 80 -33.05 16.34 -6.91
C GLY A 80 -32.03 16.14 -8.03
N TYR A 81 -31.31 17.19 -8.44
CA TYR A 81 -30.31 17.11 -9.51
C TYR A 81 -28.96 16.73 -8.91
N LEU A 82 -28.46 15.54 -9.24
CA LEU A 82 -27.28 14.94 -8.63
C LEU A 82 -25.97 15.27 -9.34
N ASP A 83 -26.03 15.92 -10.51
CA ASP A 83 -24.85 16.24 -11.32
C ASP A 83 -23.89 17.18 -10.57
N THR A 84 -22.62 16.80 -10.54
CA THR A 84 -21.54 17.57 -9.92
C THR A 84 -20.70 18.33 -10.94
N ARG A 85 -21.04 18.26 -12.24
CA ARG A 85 -20.31 18.98 -13.30
C ARG A 85 -20.43 20.49 -13.13
N VAL A 86 -19.30 21.17 -13.29
CA VAL A 86 -19.25 22.64 -13.29
C VAL A 86 -19.75 23.14 -14.65
N LYS A 87 -20.80 23.94 -14.64
CA LYS A 87 -21.35 24.57 -15.87
C LYS A 87 -20.40 25.70 -16.25
N ASN A 88 -19.64 25.56 -17.33
CA ASN A 88 -18.91 26.59 -18.09
C ASN A 88 -17.48 26.15 -18.49
N THR A 89 -17.33 24.95 -19.03
CA THR A 89 -16.12 24.64 -19.77
C THR A 89 -16.30 24.97 -21.25
N THR A 90 -15.85 26.14 -21.65
CA THR A 90 -15.74 26.51 -23.07
C THR A 90 -14.53 25.81 -23.67
N GLY A 91 -14.80 24.81 -24.51
CA GLY A 91 -13.81 24.21 -25.40
C GLY A 91 -13.32 22.83 -25.02
N GLY A 92 -13.95 21.80 -25.62
CA GLY A 92 -13.31 20.51 -25.98
C GLY A 92 -12.60 19.65 -24.91
N THR A 93 -12.61 20.02 -23.64
CA THR A 93 -12.00 19.30 -22.52
C THR A 93 -13.04 18.43 -21.80
N SER A 94 -12.58 17.38 -21.12
CA SER A 94 -13.43 16.56 -20.25
C SER A 94 -14.19 17.40 -19.24
N PRO A 95 -15.44 17.00 -18.86
CA PRO A 95 -16.20 17.73 -17.84
C PRO A 95 -15.44 17.82 -16.52
N VAL A 96 -15.43 19.00 -15.92
CA VAL A 96 -14.86 19.24 -14.59
C VAL A 96 -15.94 19.07 -13.55
N HIS A 97 -15.61 18.43 -12.43
CA HIS A 97 -16.50 18.18 -11.33
C HIS A 97 -16.14 19.02 -10.09
N LEU A 98 -17.13 19.26 -9.22
CA LEU A 98 -16.92 20.01 -7.97
C LEU A 98 -15.93 19.27 -7.06
N ALA A 99 -14.99 19.96 -6.43
CA ALA A 99 -14.05 19.42 -5.47
C ALA A 99 -14.74 18.82 -4.23
N GLN A 100 -15.82 19.47 -3.78
CA GLN A 100 -16.60 19.01 -2.64
C GLN A 100 -18.08 18.95 -3.00
N SER A 101 -18.78 17.93 -2.54
CA SER A 101 -20.20 17.77 -2.76
C SER A 101 -20.84 17.01 -1.59
N CYS A 102 -22.05 17.42 -1.24
CA CYS A 102 -22.78 16.78 -0.15
C CYS A 102 -24.08 16.17 -0.68
N PHE A 103 -24.36 14.92 -0.28
CA PHE A 103 -25.56 14.20 -0.70
C PHE A 103 -26.34 13.67 0.49
N GLN A 104 -27.66 13.69 0.37
CA GLN A 104 -28.56 13.09 1.32
C GLN A 104 -29.21 11.85 0.70
N VAL A 105 -29.10 10.72 1.38
CA VAL A 105 -29.67 9.43 0.98
C VAL A 105 -30.58 8.96 2.10
N GLN A 106 -31.86 8.72 1.77
CA GLN A 106 -32.84 8.21 2.73
C GLN A 106 -33.12 6.75 2.39
N THR A 107 -32.75 5.84 3.28
CA THR A 107 -32.90 4.40 3.06
C THR A 107 -32.93 3.65 4.39
N PHE A 108 -33.65 2.51 4.44
CA PHE A 108 -33.81 1.66 5.63
C PHE A 108 -34.27 2.43 6.89
N GLY A 109 -35.10 3.45 6.70
CA GLY A 109 -35.57 4.27 7.81
C GLY A 109 -34.61 5.31 8.35
N HIS A 110 -33.40 5.41 7.78
CA HIS A 110 -32.38 6.36 8.16
C HIS A 110 -32.12 7.42 7.06
N THR A 111 -31.70 8.59 7.49
CA THR A 111 -31.27 9.64 6.58
C THR A 111 -29.76 9.84 6.72
N PHE A 112 -29.01 9.46 5.72
CA PHE A 112 -27.55 9.59 5.68
C PHE A 112 -27.16 10.86 4.92
N THR A 113 -26.31 11.67 5.52
CA THR A 113 -25.70 12.82 4.88
C THR A 113 -24.24 12.50 4.56
N LEU A 114 -23.90 12.43 3.28
CA LEU A 114 -22.59 12.05 2.77
C LEU A 114 -21.81 13.32 2.43
N ASP A 115 -20.77 13.64 3.19
CA ASP A 115 -19.83 14.71 2.89
C ASP A 115 -18.66 14.12 2.07
N LEU A 116 -18.56 14.51 0.81
CA LEU A 116 -17.68 13.91 -0.19
C LEU A 116 -16.69 14.93 -0.75
N GLU A 117 -15.44 14.50 -0.92
CA GLU A 117 -14.36 15.24 -1.56
C GLU A 117 -13.89 14.48 -2.81
N LEU A 118 -13.62 15.20 -3.90
CA LEU A 118 -13.09 14.63 -5.13
C LEU A 118 -11.72 14.00 -4.87
N ASN A 119 -11.50 12.77 -5.34
CA ASN A 119 -10.24 12.07 -5.11
C ASN A 119 -9.18 12.49 -6.13
N HIS A 120 -8.58 13.67 -5.94
CA HIS A 120 -7.55 14.22 -6.83
C HIS A 120 -6.31 13.33 -7.00
N ASN A 121 -6.10 12.33 -6.14
CA ASN A 121 -4.97 11.40 -6.24
C ASN A 121 -5.29 10.13 -7.04
N LEU A 122 -6.51 9.95 -7.54
CA LEU A 122 -6.92 8.71 -8.20
C LEU A 122 -6.25 8.52 -9.57
N LEU A 123 -6.12 9.60 -10.35
CA LEU A 123 -5.58 9.55 -11.71
C LEU A 123 -4.29 10.36 -11.80
N SER A 124 -3.26 9.82 -12.47
CA SER A 124 -2.02 10.55 -12.72
C SER A 124 -2.20 11.59 -13.84
N SER A 125 -1.29 12.58 -13.93
CA SER A 125 -1.30 13.59 -15.00
C SER A 125 -1.18 12.98 -16.40
N ASP A 126 -0.47 11.87 -16.50
CA ASP A 126 -0.18 11.19 -17.76
C ASP A 126 -1.08 9.96 -17.96
N TYR A 127 -2.22 9.92 -17.26
CA TYR A 127 -3.15 8.80 -17.31
C TYR A 127 -3.65 8.53 -18.73
N VAL A 128 -3.54 7.29 -19.17
CA VAL A 128 -3.85 6.83 -20.51
C VAL A 128 -4.84 5.66 -20.49
N GLU A 129 -5.84 5.70 -21.37
CA GLU A 129 -6.76 4.59 -21.62
C GLU A 129 -6.51 3.99 -23.01
N ARG A 130 -6.40 2.66 -23.08
CA ARG A 130 -6.25 1.90 -24.31
C ARG A 130 -7.40 0.92 -24.48
N HIS A 131 -7.88 0.81 -25.69
CA HIS A 131 -8.89 -0.17 -26.08
C HIS A 131 -8.41 -0.95 -27.31
N PHE A 132 -8.37 -2.26 -27.21
CA PHE A 132 -8.01 -3.14 -28.32
C PHE A 132 -9.26 -3.57 -29.09
N HIS A 133 -9.45 -3.03 -30.28
CA HIS A 133 -10.54 -3.36 -31.20
C HIS A 133 -10.22 -4.60 -32.03
N GLN A 134 -11.21 -5.05 -32.88
CA GLN A 134 -11.08 -6.22 -33.74
C GLN A 134 -9.90 -6.14 -34.72
N ASP A 135 -9.45 -4.95 -35.06
CA ASP A 135 -8.32 -4.71 -35.98
C ASP A 135 -6.94 -4.94 -35.31
N GLY A 136 -6.91 -5.33 -34.05
CA GLY A 136 -5.67 -5.51 -33.25
C GLY A 136 -4.88 -4.23 -33.00
N LYS A 137 -5.37 -3.07 -33.46
CA LYS A 137 -4.76 -1.76 -33.17
C LYS A 137 -5.39 -1.14 -31.93
N PRO A 138 -4.60 -0.72 -30.96
CA PRO A 138 -5.14 -0.01 -29.80
C PRO A 138 -5.60 1.39 -30.19
N SER A 139 -6.82 1.76 -29.84
CA SER A 139 -7.20 3.17 -29.74
C SER A 139 -6.77 3.70 -28.38
N GLN A 140 -6.13 4.86 -28.38
CA GLN A 140 -5.64 5.50 -27.18
C GLN A 140 -6.35 6.81 -26.96
N SER A 141 -6.78 7.05 -25.70
CA SER A 141 -7.31 8.34 -25.26
C SER A 141 -6.54 8.78 -24.02
N MET A 142 -6.29 10.08 -23.93
CA MET A 142 -5.68 10.68 -22.74
C MET A 142 -6.77 11.27 -21.87
N GLY A 143 -6.66 11.06 -20.57
CA GLY A 143 -7.60 11.55 -19.59
C GLY A 143 -8.89 10.74 -19.54
N GLY A 144 -9.94 11.38 -19.11
CA GLY A 144 -11.27 10.83 -18.92
C GLY A 144 -12.05 11.67 -17.93
N GLU A 145 -13.36 11.46 -17.83
CA GLU A 145 -14.16 12.12 -16.81
C GLU A 145 -13.70 11.67 -15.41
N HIS A 146 -13.40 12.64 -14.54
CA HIS A 146 -12.98 12.41 -13.16
C HIS A 146 -14.08 12.85 -12.18
N CYS A 147 -14.89 11.88 -11.74
CA CYS A 147 -16.08 12.05 -10.92
C CYS A 147 -16.10 11.13 -9.69
N TYR A 148 -14.91 10.73 -9.20
CA TYR A 148 -14.73 9.75 -8.12
C TYR A 148 -14.44 10.48 -6.82
N TYR A 149 -15.29 10.24 -5.83
CA TYR A 149 -15.30 10.91 -4.55
C TYR A 149 -15.01 9.93 -3.41
N GLN A 150 -14.40 10.45 -2.35
CA GLN A 150 -14.25 9.78 -1.06
C GLN A 150 -14.77 10.69 0.04
N GLY A 151 -15.26 10.12 1.15
CA GLY A 151 -15.76 10.94 2.23
C GLY A 151 -16.29 10.12 3.39
N ARG A 152 -17.14 10.76 4.19
CA ARG A 152 -17.73 10.20 5.41
C ARG A 152 -19.18 10.61 5.54
N LEU A 153 -19.90 9.91 6.41
CA LEU A 153 -21.23 10.30 6.83
C LEU A 153 -21.12 11.34 7.94
N ARG A 154 -21.88 12.44 7.78
CA ARG A 154 -21.89 13.55 8.74
C ARG A 154 -22.31 13.08 10.12
N GLY A 155 -21.49 13.37 11.12
CA GLY A 155 -21.75 12.99 12.52
C GLY A 155 -21.35 11.57 12.90
N LEU A 156 -20.82 10.75 11.97
CA LEU A 156 -20.39 9.38 12.21
C LEU A 156 -18.87 9.24 11.93
N PRO A 157 -18.00 9.33 12.93
CA PRO A 157 -16.54 9.34 12.70
C PRO A 157 -15.98 8.01 12.16
N GLU A 158 -16.61 6.88 12.48
CA GLU A 158 -16.24 5.54 12.00
C GLU A 158 -16.80 5.20 10.61
N SER A 159 -17.53 6.14 9.99
CA SER A 159 -18.13 5.97 8.67
C SER A 159 -17.15 6.24 7.54
N TRP A 160 -17.45 5.72 6.37
CA TRP A 160 -16.72 6.02 5.13
C TRP A 160 -17.66 5.97 3.91
N ALA A 161 -17.25 6.62 2.83
CA ALA A 161 -17.90 6.56 1.53
C ALA A 161 -16.87 6.62 0.41
N ALA A 162 -17.10 5.82 -0.65
CA ALA A 162 -16.35 5.85 -1.89
C ALA A 162 -17.34 5.73 -3.05
N LEU A 163 -17.61 6.83 -3.74
CA LEU A 163 -18.70 6.96 -4.69
C LEU A 163 -18.23 7.63 -5.98
N SER A 164 -18.95 7.36 -7.06
CA SER A 164 -18.85 8.03 -8.35
C SER A 164 -20.13 8.79 -8.63
N THR A 165 -20.03 9.94 -9.27
CA THR A 165 -21.16 10.79 -9.69
C THR A 165 -21.31 10.92 -11.20
N CYS A 166 -20.52 10.14 -11.99
CA CYS A 166 -20.51 10.24 -13.45
C CYS A 166 -21.87 9.97 -14.09
N LEU A 167 -22.62 9.00 -13.57
CA LEU A 167 -23.91 8.55 -14.09
C LEU A 167 -24.97 8.47 -12.96
N GLY A 168 -24.93 9.35 -11.99
CA GLY A 168 -25.65 9.26 -10.75
C GLY A 168 -24.75 8.75 -9.62
N LEU A 169 -25.30 8.58 -8.41
CA LEU A 169 -24.52 8.05 -7.28
C LEU A 169 -24.30 6.54 -7.45
N CYS A 170 -23.06 6.12 -7.60
CA CYS A 170 -22.68 4.72 -7.74
C CYS A 170 -21.47 4.39 -6.87
N GLY A 171 -21.55 3.36 -6.06
CA GLY A 171 -20.46 2.89 -5.20
C GLY A 171 -20.93 2.39 -3.85
N MET A 172 -20.13 2.61 -2.81
CA MET A 172 -20.42 2.10 -1.47
C MET A 172 -20.21 3.15 -0.38
N PHE A 173 -21.00 3.03 0.68
CA PHE A 173 -20.79 3.78 1.93
C PHE A 173 -21.13 2.91 3.15
N SER A 174 -20.69 3.33 4.32
CA SER A 174 -20.92 2.62 5.56
C SER A 174 -21.09 3.57 6.73
N ASP A 175 -22.03 3.24 7.62
CA ASP A 175 -22.29 3.94 8.86
C ASP A 175 -21.42 3.47 10.04
N GLY A 176 -20.53 2.49 9.80
CA GLY A 176 -19.72 1.83 10.83
C GLY A 176 -20.31 0.50 11.29
N MET A 177 -21.62 0.29 11.14
CA MET A 177 -22.31 -0.99 11.44
C MET A 177 -22.60 -1.78 10.17
N PHE A 178 -23.21 -1.14 9.18
CA PHE A 178 -23.60 -1.77 7.91
C PHE A 178 -22.84 -1.16 6.74
N SER A 179 -22.72 -1.94 5.67
CA SER A 179 -22.27 -1.47 4.37
C SER A 179 -23.43 -1.40 3.41
N TYR A 180 -23.47 -0.33 2.64
CA TYR A 180 -24.54 -0.05 1.68
C TYR A 180 -23.92 0.14 0.30
N GLY A 181 -24.40 -0.63 -0.68
CA GLY A 181 -24.13 -0.39 -2.09
C GLY A 181 -25.23 0.48 -2.68
N ILE A 182 -24.91 1.55 -3.39
CA ILE A 182 -25.86 2.44 -4.06
C ILE A 182 -25.59 2.53 -5.53
N GLU A 183 -26.63 2.61 -6.33
CA GLU A 183 -26.51 2.72 -7.78
C GLU A 183 -27.77 3.25 -8.43
N PRO A 184 -27.67 3.93 -9.60
CA PRO A 184 -28.79 4.45 -10.33
C PRO A 184 -29.62 3.33 -10.99
N LEU A 185 -30.94 3.46 -10.94
CA LEU A 185 -31.86 2.60 -11.68
C LEU A 185 -32.09 3.13 -13.11
N PHE A 186 -31.98 2.23 -14.08
CA PHE A 186 -32.25 2.50 -15.48
C PHE A 186 -33.48 1.72 -15.96
N ASP A 187 -34.40 2.38 -16.63
CA ASP A 187 -35.52 1.76 -17.34
C ASP A 187 -35.19 1.75 -18.84
N GLY A 188 -34.75 0.60 -19.32
CA GLY A 188 -34.30 0.44 -20.72
C GLY A 188 -33.08 1.30 -21.03
N THR A 189 -33.24 2.31 -21.88
CA THR A 189 -32.16 3.23 -22.27
C THR A 189 -32.14 4.55 -21.51
N ASN A 190 -33.17 4.83 -20.71
CA ASN A 190 -33.31 6.08 -19.99
C ASN A 190 -33.16 5.85 -18.47
N GLN A 191 -32.42 6.76 -17.81
CA GLN A 191 -32.38 6.81 -16.37
C GLN A 191 -33.78 7.20 -15.84
N THR A 192 -34.38 6.38 -14.98
CA THR A 192 -35.56 6.77 -14.23
C THR A 192 -35.22 7.96 -13.37
N GLU A 193 -35.97 9.07 -13.48
CA GLU A 193 -35.67 10.37 -12.88
C GLU A 193 -35.19 10.23 -11.42
N GLY A 194 -33.88 10.24 -11.20
CA GLY A 194 -33.23 10.26 -9.89
C GLY A 194 -33.36 9.02 -9.02
N ALA A 195 -34.02 7.94 -9.49
CA ALA A 195 -34.18 6.71 -8.72
C ALA A 195 -32.86 5.94 -8.57
N HIS A 196 -32.56 5.48 -7.36
CA HIS A 196 -31.39 4.67 -7.03
C HIS A 196 -31.82 3.46 -6.22
N LEU A 197 -31.14 2.34 -6.41
CA LEU A 197 -31.27 1.15 -5.58
C LEU A 197 -30.18 1.16 -4.52
N VAL A 198 -30.57 1.02 -3.26
CA VAL A 198 -29.64 0.81 -2.15
C VAL A 198 -29.80 -0.61 -1.64
N ARG A 199 -28.68 -1.32 -1.53
CA ARG A 199 -28.64 -2.66 -0.95
C ARG A 199 -27.82 -2.62 0.32
N ARG A 200 -28.39 -3.18 1.39
CA ARG A 200 -27.70 -3.38 2.65
C ARG A 200 -27.03 -4.74 2.64
N MET A 201 -25.72 -4.78 2.85
CA MET A 201 -24.99 -6.03 2.97
C MET A 201 -25.48 -6.81 4.20
N PRO A 202 -25.58 -8.15 4.13
CA PRO A 202 -26.12 -8.95 5.22
C PRO A 202 -25.32 -8.74 6.51
N ASP A 203 -26.04 -8.58 7.61
CA ASP A 203 -25.48 -8.62 8.96
C ASP A 203 -25.50 -10.05 9.46
N VAL A 204 -24.34 -10.61 9.77
CA VAL A 204 -24.16 -11.96 10.30
C VAL A 204 -24.74 -12.11 11.72
N ARG A 205 -25.15 -11.02 12.36
CA ARG A 205 -25.66 -11.05 13.74
C ARG A 205 -27.06 -11.66 13.91
N LEU A 206 -27.72 -12.02 12.81
CA LEU A 206 -29.07 -12.61 12.82
C LEU A 206 -29.07 -13.98 12.11
N SER A 207 -28.24 -14.91 12.57
CA SER A 207 -28.57 -16.32 12.38
C SER A 207 -29.61 -16.74 13.43
N PRO A 208 -30.81 -17.22 13.04
CA PRO A 208 -31.85 -17.61 14.00
C PRO A 208 -31.55 -18.90 14.76
N ASP A 209 -30.42 -19.55 14.55
CA ASP A 209 -30.10 -20.88 15.03
C ASP A 209 -29.31 -20.95 16.34
N CYS A 210 -29.37 -19.94 17.19
CA CYS A 210 -28.97 -20.07 18.60
C CYS A 210 -30.18 -20.09 19.52
N GLN A 211 -31.06 -21.10 19.38
CA GLN A 211 -32.16 -21.35 20.33
C GLN A 211 -31.78 -22.29 21.47
N ASP A 212 -30.55 -22.75 21.59
CA ASP A 212 -30.07 -23.67 22.64
C ASP A 212 -28.81 -23.16 23.40
N CYS A 213 -28.87 -21.93 23.89
CA CYS A 213 -27.99 -21.48 24.98
C CYS A 213 -28.83 -21.08 26.18
N THR A 214 -29.59 -22.04 26.74
CA THR A 214 -30.16 -21.88 28.06
C THR A 214 -29.13 -22.19 29.12
N ASP A 215 -28.88 -21.15 29.91
CA ASP A 215 -28.27 -21.12 31.23
C ASP A 215 -28.10 -22.46 31.95
N ASN A 216 -26.89 -22.74 32.39
CA ASN A 216 -26.60 -23.42 33.63
C ASN A 216 -25.21 -23.04 34.16
N SER A 217 -25.13 -22.06 35.02
CA SER A 217 -24.20 -22.02 36.16
C SER A 217 -24.70 -20.97 37.17
N GLU A 218 -25.51 -21.43 38.11
CA GLU A 218 -25.61 -20.80 39.43
C GLU A 218 -24.31 -21.04 40.20
N GLY A 219 -23.90 -20.01 40.96
CA GLY A 219 -23.04 -20.17 42.11
C GLY A 219 -21.77 -19.32 42.11
N ASP A 220 -21.86 -18.08 42.56
CA ASP A 220 -21.27 -17.65 43.80
C ASP A 220 -21.48 -16.16 44.08
N ARG A 221 -22.27 -15.90 45.10
CA ARG A 221 -22.47 -14.58 45.70
C ARG A 221 -21.32 -14.35 46.67
N ALA A 222 -20.55 -13.28 46.44
CA ALA A 222 -19.80 -12.63 47.52
C ALA A 222 -20.12 -11.13 47.53
N ARG A 223 -20.65 -10.69 48.67
CA ARG A 223 -21.00 -9.31 49.04
C ARG A 223 -19.75 -8.44 49.07
N GLY A 224 -19.89 -7.22 48.63
CA GLY A 224 -18.99 -6.11 48.91
C GLY A 224 -19.66 -4.78 48.66
N ASN A 225 -20.20 -4.19 49.71
CA ASN A 225 -20.73 -2.82 49.73
C ASN A 225 -19.61 -1.80 49.49
N GLY A 226 -19.89 -0.75 48.73
CA GLY A 226 -19.02 0.41 48.67
C GLY A 226 -19.62 1.50 47.78
N ASP A 227 -20.41 2.39 48.42
CA ASP A 227 -20.83 3.67 47.87
C ASP A 227 -19.59 4.49 47.42
N GLU A 228 -19.57 4.90 46.14
CA GLU A 228 -18.81 6.09 45.77
C GLU A 228 -19.56 6.96 44.75
N GLN A 229 -19.75 8.16 45.22
CA GLN A 229 -20.43 9.29 44.64
C GLN A 229 -19.87 9.70 43.27
N MET A 230 -20.81 9.98 42.37
CA MET A 230 -20.64 10.79 41.19
C MET A 230 -19.92 12.09 41.47
N LYS A 231 -18.67 12.27 41.02
CA LYS A 231 -17.94 13.55 41.00
C LYS A 231 -17.74 14.01 39.57
N ASP A 232 -18.44 15.09 39.26
CA ASP A 232 -18.28 15.99 38.12
C ASP A 232 -16.80 16.42 37.94
N PRO A 233 -16.11 16.17 36.83
CA PRO A 233 -14.77 16.70 36.61
C PRO A 233 -14.86 18.08 35.99
N ARG A 234 -14.85 19.11 36.82
CA ARG A 234 -14.52 20.49 36.40
C ARG A 234 -13.10 20.52 35.87
N VAL A 235 -13.04 20.93 34.61
CA VAL A 235 -11.88 21.31 33.86
C VAL A 235 -10.94 22.17 34.71
N SER A 236 -9.77 21.63 35.04
CA SER A 236 -8.62 22.44 35.44
C SER A 236 -7.66 22.54 34.27
N GLU A 237 -7.73 23.67 33.63
CA GLU A 237 -6.84 24.14 32.58
C GLU A 237 -5.44 24.39 33.19
N VAL A 238 -4.59 23.38 33.20
CA VAL A 238 -3.18 23.52 33.48
C VAL A 238 -2.49 23.82 32.15
N LEU A 239 -2.15 25.07 31.95
CA LEU A 239 -1.21 25.55 30.96
C LEU A 239 0.14 24.82 31.09
N ARG A 240 0.27 23.63 30.53
CA ARG A 240 1.58 23.01 30.28
C ARG A 240 2.23 23.79 29.14
N ARG A 241 3.23 24.62 29.48
CA ARG A 241 4.19 25.15 28.47
C ARG A 241 4.68 23.98 27.63
N SER A 242 4.17 23.90 26.43
CA SER A 242 4.66 22.99 25.39
C SER A 242 6.12 23.33 25.16
N LYS A 243 7.02 22.43 25.56
CA LYS A 243 8.39 22.43 25.06
C LYS A 243 8.24 22.35 23.53
N ARG A 244 8.79 23.32 22.80
CA ARG A 244 8.92 23.26 21.36
C ARG A 244 9.55 21.90 21.02
N GLN A 245 8.72 20.95 20.57
CA GLN A 245 9.24 19.74 19.96
C GLN A 245 9.85 20.20 18.65
N LEU A 246 11.14 19.95 18.47
CA LEU A 246 11.76 19.96 17.15
C LEU A 246 10.85 19.12 16.22
N PRO A 247 10.61 19.57 14.96
CA PRO A 247 9.82 18.80 14.02
C PRO A 247 10.39 17.39 13.99
N ARG A 248 9.55 16.41 14.30
CA ARG A 248 9.92 14.99 14.18
C ARG A 248 10.24 14.75 12.72
N ARG A 249 11.46 14.32 12.45
CA ARG A 249 11.85 13.90 11.09
C ARG A 249 10.88 12.82 10.61
N PRO A 250 10.44 12.88 9.35
CA PRO A 250 9.55 11.87 8.79
C PRO A 250 10.18 10.49 8.92
N THR A 251 9.37 9.53 9.32
CA THR A 251 9.74 8.11 9.39
C THR A 251 9.01 7.39 8.26
N VAL A 252 9.44 6.17 7.92
CA VAL A 252 8.77 5.31 6.94
C VAL A 252 7.25 5.20 7.19
N GLN A 253 6.82 5.27 8.46
CA GLN A 253 5.40 5.22 8.83
C GLN A 253 4.66 6.54 8.60
N SER A 254 5.32 7.67 8.78
CA SER A 254 4.68 9.00 8.71
C SER A 254 4.67 9.58 7.30
N GLU A 255 5.54 9.13 6.41
CA GLU A 255 5.58 9.54 5.02
C GLU A 255 4.48 8.84 4.22
N THR A 256 3.77 9.60 3.35
CA THR A 256 2.76 9.03 2.46
C THR A 256 3.44 8.29 1.32
N LYS A 257 3.03 7.03 1.09
CA LYS A 257 3.49 6.20 -0.01
C LYS A 257 2.47 6.22 -1.14
N TYR A 258 2.91 5.96 -2.36
CA TYR A 258 2.10 5.94 -3.57
C TYR A 258 2.35 4.66 -4.34
N ILE A 259 1.29 3.97 -4.75
CA ILE A 259 1.34 2.80 -5.63
C ILE A 259 0.85 3.26 -7.00
N GLU A 260 1.74 3.32 -7.98
CA GLU A 260 1.39 3.58 -9.37
C GLU A 260 0.86 2.29 -10.01
N LEU A 261 -0.47 2.22 -10.13
CA LEU A 261 -1.20 1.05 -10.60
C LEU A 261 -1.60 1.20 -12.06
N MET A 262 -1.36 0.17 -12.87
CA MET A 262 -2.02 -0.03 -14.16
C MET A 262 -3.04 -1.16 -14.06
N VAL A 263 -4.22 -0.98 -14.65
CA VAL A 263 -5.28 -2.00 -14.69
C VAL A 263 -5.49 -2.48 -16.12
N VAL A 264 -5.62 -3.79 -16.29
CA VAL A 264 -5.98 -4.42 -17.55
C VAL A 264 -7.31 -5.18 -17.35
N ASN A 265 -8.32 -4.82 -18.15
CA ASN A 265 -9.63 -5.50 -18.15
C ASN A 265 -9.63 -6.54 -19.25
N ASP A 266 -9.85 -7.81 -18.95
CA ASP A 266 -9.89 -8.88 -19.93
C ASP A 266 -11.17 -8.89 -20.77
N TYR A 267 -11.20 -9.74 -21.78
CA TYR A 267 -12.34 -9.85 -22.69
C TYR A 267 -13.58 -10.40 -21.99
N GLU A 268 -13.43 -11.39 -21.11
CA GLU A 268 -14.55 -11.96 -20.34
C GLU A 268 -15.20 -10.91 -19.44
N MET A 269 -14.41 -10.08 -18.75
CA MET A 269 -14.94 -8.96 -17.95
C MET A 269 -15.64 -7.92 -18.86
N PHE A 270 -15.05 -7.59 -20.01
CA PHE A 270 -15.68 -6.68 -20.96
C PHE A 270 -17.04 -7.20 -21.46
N VAL A 271 -17.18 -8.52 -21.70
CA VAL A 271 -18.45 -9.16 -22.07
C VAL A 271 -19.46 -9.05 -20.92
N GLN A 272 -19.06 -9.34 -19.69
CA GLN A 272 -19.93 -9.21 -18.50
C GLN A 272 -20.42 -7.77 -18.32
N LEU A 273 -19.56 -6.78 -18.62
CA LEU A 273 -19.91 -5.36 -18.62
C LEU A 273 -20.62 -4.91 -19.91
N ARG A 274 -21.40 -5.81 -20.53
CA ARG A 274 -22.27 -5.56 -21.70
C ARG A 274 -21.50 -5.04 -22.92
N ARG A 275 -20.25 -5.42 -23.06
CA ARG A 275 -19.36 -4.96 -24.14
C ARG A 275 -19.27 -3.45 -24.26
N SER A 276 -19.37 -2.74 -23.13
CA SER A 276 -19.27 -1.29 -23.05
C SER A 276 -17.92 -0.87 -22.46
N THR A 277 -17.08 -0.23 -23.27
CA THR A 277 -15.81 0.32 -22.82
C THR A 277 -15.98 1.38 -21.73
N THR A 278 -17.07 2.16 -21.80
CA THR A 278 -17.40 3.15 -20.77
C THR A 278 -17.74 2.49 -19.42
N GLN A 279 -18.53 1.41 -19.44
CA GLN A 279 -18.86 0.68 -18.23
C GLN A 279 -17.61 0.00 -17.66
N ALA A 280 -16.78 -0.64 -18.50
CA ALA A 280 -15.57 -1.31 -18.05
C ALA A 280 -14.60 -0.33 -17.35
N ARG A 281 -14.35 0.84 -17.95
CA ARG A 281 -13.47 1.83 -17.34
C ARG A 281 -14.06 2.45 -16.06
N ASN A 282 -15.35 2.78 -16.04
CA ASN A 282 -15.97 3.37 -14.86
C ASN A 282 -16.01 2.40 -13.69
N PHE A 283 -16.28 1.13 -13.98
CA PHE A 283 -16.22 0.05 -13.00
C PHE A 283 -14.80 -0.09 -12.40
N ALA A 284 -13.78 -0.22 -13.24
CA ALA A 284 -12.41 -0.38 -12.79
C ALA A 284 -11.93 0.83 -11.94
N LYS A 285 -12.27 2.06 -12.35
CA LYS A 285 -11.97 3.28 -11.57
C LYS A 285 -12.71 3.28 -10.23
N ALA A 286 -13.95 2.83 -10.17
CA ALA A 286 -14.71 2.73 -8.91
C ALA A 286 -14.08 1.72 -7.93
N VAL A 287 -13.62 0.57 -8.43
CA VAL A 287 -12.89 -0.44 -7.67
C VAL A 287 -11.60 0.14 -7.09
N VAL A 288 -10.80 0.82 -7.92
CA VAL A 288 -9.54 1.44 -7.48
C VAL A 288 -9.80 2.57 -6.47
N ASN A 289 -10.83 3.40 -6.69
CA ASN A 289 -11.20 4.47 -5.76
C ASN A 289 -11.56 3.94 -4.35
N MET A 290 -12.27 2.82 -4.29
CA MET A 290 -12.59 2.18 -3.01
C MET A 290 -11.35 1.56 -2.35
N ALA A 291 -10.49 0.89 -3.11
CA ALA A 291 -9.24 0.33 -2.60
C ALA A 291 -8.30 1.43 -2.08
N ASP A 292 -8.18 2.56 -2.80
CA ASP A 292 -7.41 3.72 -2.36
C ASP A 292 -7.93 4.30 -1.04
N ALA A 293 -9.24 4.37 -0.83
CA ALA A 293 -9.82 4.84 0.44
C ALA A 293 -9.36 3.96 1.62
N ILE A 294 -9.33 2.63 1.44
CA ILE A 294 -8.86 1.67 2.46
C ILE A 294 -7.36 1.84 2.74
N TYR A 295 -6.54 1.93 1.71
CA TYR A 295 -5.08 2.08 1.82
C TYR A 295 -4.68 3.42 2.43
N ARG A 296 -5.36 4.49 2.05
CA ARG A 296 -5.19 5.83 2.63
C ARG A 296 -5.43 5.83 4.13
N GLU A 297 -6.54 5.25 4.57
CA GLU A 297 -6.95 5.29 5.98
C GLU A 297 -6.05 4.46 6.88
N GLN A 298 -5.59 3.28 6.43
CA GLN A 298 -4.95 2.30 7.30
C GLN A 298 -3.44 2.21 7.13
N LEU A 299 -2.93 2.48 5.94
CA LEU A 299 -1.52 2.27 5.58
C LEU A 299 -0.77 3.57 5.29
N ASN A 300 -1.45 4.71 5.33
CA ASN A 300 -0.92 5.99 4.83
C ASN A 300 -0.29 5.81 3.43
N THR A 301 -1.02 5.10 2.55
CA THR A 301 -0.58 4.75 1.20
C THR A 301 -1.69 5.08 0.22
N ARG A 302 -1.37 5.69 -0.89
CA ARG A 302 -2.31 6.05 -1.95
C ARG A 302 -2.17 5.09 -3.13
N ILE A 303 -3.27 4.83 -3.82
CA ILE A 303 -3.27 4.07 -5.07
C ILE A 303 -3.61 5.04 -6.20
N VAL A 304 -2.68 5.19 -7.14
CA VAL A 304 -2.80 6.12 -8.26
C VAL A 304 -2.85 5.32 -9.56
N LEU A 305 -3.92 5.50 -10.33
CA LEU A 305 -4.08 4.84 -11.61
C LEU A 305 -3.29 5.60 -12.68
N VAL A 306 -2.28 4.96 -13.26
CA VAL A 306 -1.42 5.56 -14.28
C VAL A 306 -1.82 5.19 -15.70
N ALA A 307 -2.42 4.01 -15.88
CA ALA A 307 -2.95 3.57 -17.17
C ALA A 307 -4.06 2.54 -17.01
N MET A 308 -4.89 2.41 -18.02
CA MET A 308 -5.90 1.36 -18.13
C MET A 308 -5.93 0.79 -19.54
N GLU A 309 -6.03 -0.53 -19.63
CA GLU A 309 -6.16 -1.25 -20.89
C GLU A 309 -7.43 -2.10 -20.86
N THR A 310 -8.18 -2.18 -21.97
CA THR A 310 -9.35 -3.03 -22.08
C THR A 310 -9.28 -3.85 -23.37
N TRP A 311 -9.34 -5.18 -23.21
CA TRP A 311 -9.35 -6.12 -24.32
C TRP A 311 -10.80 -6.34 -24.80
N SER A 312 -11.20 -5.64 -25.86
CA SER A 312 -12.59 -5.62 -26.30
C SER A 312 -12.92 -6.61 -27.42
N SER A 313 -11.92 -7.34 -27.96
CA SER A 313 -12.11 -8.33 -29.01
C SER A 313 -11.74 -9.76 -28.60
N ALA A 314 -10.62 -9.93 -27.96
CA ALA A 314 -10.12 -11.19 -27.43
C ALA A 314 -9.05 -10.92 -26.40
N ASN A 315 -8.75 -11.89 -25.55
CA ASN A 315 -7.62 -11.82 -24.60
C ASN A 315 -6.28 -11.79 -25.35
N MET A 316 -5.38 -10.90 -24.94
CA MET A 316 -4.04 -10.77 -25.53
C MET A 316 -3.10 -11.88 -25.08
N VAL A 317 -3.42 -12.56 -23.97
CA VAL A 317 -2.73 -13.74 -23.46
C VAL A 317 -3.74 -14.80 -23.04
N PRO A 318 -3.34 -16.08 -22.97
CA PRO A 318 -4.21 -17.12 -22.43
C PRO A 318 -4.58 -16.84 -20.98
N VAL A 319 -5.87 -16.63 -20.71
CA VAL A 319 -6.46 -16.58 -19.37
C VAL A 319 -7.09 -17.94 -19.11
N VAL A 320 -6.49 -18.74 -18.24
CA VAL A 320 -6.91 -20.10 -17.93
C VAL A 320 -7.52 -20.18 -16.53
N THR A 321 -8.13 -21.32 -16.18
CA THR A 321 -8.74 -21.49 -14.84
C THR A 321 -7.72 -21.62 -13.71
N ASP A 322 -6.48 -22.02 -14.02
CA ASP A 322 -5.39 -22.01 -13.04
C ASP A 322 -4.86 -20.56 -12.88
N PRO A 323 -4.96 -19.98 -11.65
CA PRO A 323 -4.57 -18.61 -11.41
C PRO A 323 -3.05 -18.38 -11.58
N LEU A 324 -2.21 -19.33 -11.20
CA LEU A 324 -0.76 -19.18 -11.30
C LEU A 324 -0.28 -19.15 -12.76
N THR A 325 -0.80 -20.04 -13.59
CA THR A 325 -0.50 -20.03 -15.02
C THR A 325 -0.97 -18.73 -15.68
N THR A 326 -2.15 -18.23 -15.32
CA THR A 326 -2.67 -16.95 -15.81
C THR A 326 -1.77 -15.79 -15.36
N LEU A 327 -1.36 -15.76 -14.10
CA LEU A 327 -0.46 -14.73 -13.58
C LEU A 327 0.89 -14.72 -14.32
N GLN A 328 1.49 -15.90 -14.56
CA GLN A 328 2.74 -16.03 -15.32
C GLN A 328 2.61 -15.52 -16.75
N ASN A 329 1.54 -15.91 -17.46
CA ASN A 329 1.24 -15.42 -18.82
C ASN A 329 1.07 -13.90 -18.84
N PHE A 330 0.35 -13.35 -17.84
CA PHE A 330 0.11 -11.92 -17.71
C PHE A 330 1.40 -11.14 -17.41
N MET A 331 2.26 -11.64 -16.54
CA MET A 331 3.55 -10.97 -16.26
C MET A 331 4.51 -11.01 -17.45
N LYS A 332 4.45 -12.07 -18.28
CA LYS A 332 5.17 -12.08 -19.55
C LYS A 332 4.64 -11.00 -20.49
N TYR A 333 3.30 -10.84 -20.60
CA TYR A 333 2.69 -9.77 -21.37
C TYR A 333 3.11 -8.39 -20.88
N ARG A 334 3.15 -8.17 -19.55
CA ARG A 334 3.66 -6.93 -18.96
C ARG A 334 5.06 -6.61 -19.48
N LYS A 335 5.96 -7.57 -19.37
CA LYS A 335 7.36 -7.40 -19.78
C LYS A 335 7.52 -7.11 -21.28
N ASP A 336 6.76 -7.82 -22.12
CA ASP A 336 6.97 -7.83 -23.57
C ASP A 336 6.16 -6.73 -24.30
N SER A 337 5.01 -6.32 -23.76
CA SER A 337 4.02 -5.50 -24.48
C SER A 337 3.66 -4.19 -23.81
N ILE A 338 3.65 -4.12 -22.48
CA ILE A 338 3.27 -2.90 -21.75
C ILE A 338 4.48 -1.96 -21.67
N LYS A 339 4.30 -0.73 -22.13
CA LYS A 339 5.35 0.32 -22.19
C LYS A 339 5.21 1.35 -21.08
N GLU A 340 4.02 1.46 -20.49
CA GLU A 340 3.74 2.40 -19.41
C GLU A 340 4.50 2.00 -18.17
N GLN A 341 5.16 2.99 -17.56
CA GLN A 341 5.82 2.80 -16.28
C GLN A 341 4.75 2.71 -15.19
N SER A 342 4.85 1.68 -14.38
CA SER A 342 3.97 1.45 -13.23
C SER A 342 4.67 0.58 -12.21
N ASP A 343 4.37 0.77 -10.94
CA ASP A 343 4.90 -0.06 -9.86
C ASP A 343 4.32 -1.47 -9.92
N VAL A 344 3.02 -1.56 -10.23
CA VAL A 344 2.28 -2.83 -10.36
C VAL A 344 1.27 -2.78 -11.51
N VAL A 345 1.00 -3.96 -12.10
CA VAL A 345 -0.06 -4.14 -13.12
C VAL A 345 -1.01 -5.24 -12.68
N HIS A 346 -2.31 -4.98 -12.65
CA HIS A 346 -3.32 -5.95 -12.24
C HIS A 346 -4.29 -6.28 -13.36
N LEU A 347 -4.50 -7.57 -13.58
CA LEU A 347 -5.53 -8.08 -14.48
C LEU A 347 -6.86 -8.18 -13.71
N PHE A 348 -7.90 -7.55 -14.24
CA PHE A 348 -9.28 -7.70 -13.84
C PHE A 348 -9.95 -8.67 -14.81
N SER A 349 -10.27 -9.87 -14.34
CA SER A 349 -10.71 -10.98 -15.19
C SER A 349 -12.15 -11.37 -14.92
N GLY A 350 -12.94 -11.51 -15.98
CA GLY A 350 -14.30 -12.05 -15.92
C GLY A 350 -14.35 -13.58 -15.77
N ARG A 351 -13.19 -14.23 -15.69
CA ARG A 351 -13.08 -15.69 -15.54
C ARG A 351 -13.04 -16.07 -14.07
N THR A 352 -13.77 -17.14 -13.73
CA THR A 352 -13.67 -17.76 -12.41
C THR A 352 -12.46 -18.69 -12.34
N PHE A 353 -11.61 -18.50 -11.34
CA PHE A 353 -10.40 -19.28 -11.15
C PHE A 353 -10.65 -20.49 -10.24
N GLN A 354 -9.91 -21.58 -10.47
CA GLN A 354 -9.92 -22.76 -9.61
C GLN A 354 -9.06 -22.53 -8.36
N SER A 355 -9.54 -21.64 -7.50
CA SER A 355 -8.87 -21.26 -6.24
C SER A 355 -9.92 -20.96 -5.19
N SER A 356 -9.58 -21.15 -3.92
CA SER A 356 -10.40 -20.67 -2.79
C SER A 356 -10.42 -19.14 -2.67
N ARG A 357 -9.56 -18.45 -3.43
CA ARG A 357 -9.35 -16.99 -3.37
C ARG A 357 -9.63 -16.36 -4.73
N SER A 358 -10.28 -15.21 -4.68
CA SER A 358 -10.64 -14.44 -5.89
C SER A 358 -9.46 -13.65 -6.50
N GLY A 359 -8.28 -13.68 -5.90
CA GLY A 359 -7.10 -12.97 -6.40
C GLY A 359 -5.80 -13.61 -5.97
N THR A 360 -4.76 -13.41 -6.80
CA THR A 360 -3.41 -13.89 -6.57
C THR A 360 -2.39 -12.89 -7.11
N ALA A 361 -1.27 -12.70 -6.39
CA ALA A 361 -0.21 -11.79 -6.77
C ALA A 361 1.14 -12.24 -6.21
N TYR A 362 2.23 -11.77 -6.82
CA TYR A 362 3.56 -12.08 -6.31
C TYR A 362 3.87 -11.36 -5.00
N THR A 363 4.20 -12.11 -3.96
CA THR A 363 4.52 -11.56 -2.64
C THR A 363 5.80 -10.73 -2.68
N GLY A 364 5.71 -9.47 -2.23
CA GLY A 364 6.81 -8.51 -2.24
C GLY A 364 7.29 -8.13 -3.64
N GLY A 365 6.44 -8.28 -4.67
CA GLY A 365 6.78 -8.07 -6.07
C GLY A 365 6.72 -6.62 -6.54
N VAL A 366 6.22 -5.67 -5.75
CA VAL A 366 6.14 -4.24 -6.11
C VAL A 366 7.48 -3.70 -6.58
N CYS A 367 7.49 -2.75 -7.48
CA CYS A 367 8.65 -2.17 -8.17
C CYS A 367 9.38 -3.14 -9.14
N SER A 368 8.97 -4.39 -9.25
CA SER A 368 9.60 -5.35 -10.15
C SER A 368 8.83 -5.47 -11.47
N LEU A 369 9.53 -5.33 -12.59
CA LEU A 369 8.91 -5.50 -13.92
C LEU A 369 8.35 -6.90 -14.15
N THR A 370 8.94 -7.92 -13.54
CA THR A 370 8.58 -9.33 -13.74
C THR A 370 7.69 -9.89 -12.65
N ARG A 371 7.62 -9.26 -11.47
CA ARG A 371 6.86 -9.75 -10.32
C ARG A 371 5.87 -8.70 -9.75
N GLY A 372 5.86 -7.48 -10.24
CA GLY A 372 4.98 -6.42 -9.78
C GLY A 372 3.59 -6.53 -10.40
N GLY A 373 2.83 -7.57 -10.09
CA GLY A 373 1.49 -7.70 -10.62
C GLY A 373 0.66 -8.76 -9.94
N GLY A 374 -0.61 -8.82 -10.35
CA GLY A 374 -1.60 -9.73 -9.81
C GLY A 374 -2.78 -9.92 -10.75
N ILE A 375 -3.61 -10.89 -10.43
CA ILE A 375 -4.88 -11.17 -11.10
C ILE A 375 -6.02 -11.08 -10.08
N ASN A 376 -7.17 -10.59 -10.52
CA ASN A 376 -8.34 -10.36 -9.67
C ASN A 376 -9.58 -10.85 -10.42
N GLU A 377 -10.33 -11.75 -9.80
CA GLU A 377 -11.59 -12.25 -10.34
C GLU A 377 -12.67 -11.17 -10.26
N TYR A 378 -13.47 -11.07 -11.31
CA TYR A 378 -14.58 -10.15 -11.38
C TYR A 378 -15.62 -10.44 -10.29
N GLY A 379 -16.05 -9.39 -9.67
CA GLY A 379 -17.15 -9.38 -8.72
C GLY A 379 -17.80 -8.00 -8.73
N ASN A 380 -18.59 -7.71 -7.72
CA ASN A 380 -19.10 -6.35 -7.53
C ASN A 380 -17.98 -5.38 -7.13
N VAL A 381 -18.24 -4.08 -7.23
CA VAL A 381 -17.27 -3.03 -6.86
C VAL A 381 -16.69 -3.28 -5.46
N GLY A 382 -17.54 -3.58 -4.47
CA GLY A 382 -17.10 -3.83 -3.09
C GLY A 382 -16.18 -5.06 -2.95
N PRO A 383 -16.69 -6.27 -3.23
CA PRO A 383 -15.88 -7.49 -3.19
C PRO A 383 -14.60 -7.40 -4.02
N MET A 384 -14.70 -6.87 -5.24
CA MET A 384 -13.54 -6.74 -6.11
C MET A 384 -12.51 -5.73 -5.60
N ALA A 385 -12.95 -4.67 -4.92
CA ALA A 385 -12.03 -3.74 -4.25
C ALA A 385 -11.28 -4.42 -3.08
N ILE A 386 -11.93 -5.31 -2.34
CA ILE A 386 -11.26 -6.12 -1.30
C ILE A 386 -10.27 -7.10 -1.94
N THR A 387 -10.65 -7.79 -3.01
CA THR A 387 -9.74 -8.67 -3.77
C THR A 387 -8.51 -7.89 -4.26
N LEU A 388 -8.70 -6.68 -4.78
CA LEU A 388 -7.59 -5.80 -5.17
C LEU A 388 -6.74 -5.40 -3.96
N CYS A 389 -7.35 -5.09 -2.82
CA CYS A 389 -6.60 -4.80 -1.59
C CYS A 389 -5.76 -6.00 -1.13
N GLN A 390 -6.26 -7.23 -1.26
CA GLN A 390 -5.55 -8.46 -0.94
C GLN A 390 -4.35 -8.67 -1.87
N SER A 391 -4.55 -8.62 -3.17
CA SER A 391 -3.49 -8.83 -4.17
C SER A 391 -2.43 -7.72 -4.15
N LEU A 392 -2.80 -6.45 -3.96
CA LEU A 392 -1.86 -5.37 -3.70
C LEU A 392 -1.14 -5.54 -2.36
N GLY A 393 -1.84 -6.04 -1.33
CA GLY A 393 -1.25 -6.40 -0.03
C GLY A 393 -0.12 -7.42 -0.20
N GLN A 394 -0.33 -8.47 -1.00
CA GLN A 394 0.73 -9.41 -1.35
C GLN A 394 1.90 -8.70 -2.05
N ASN A 395 1.66 -7.86 -3.04
CA ASN A 395 2.73 -7.14 -3.75
C ASN A 395 3.59 -6.28 -2.81
N ILE A 396 3.03 -5.70 -1.76
CA ILE A 396 3.75 -4.90 -0.76
C ILE A 396 4.25 -5.73 0.44
N GLY A 397 4.28 -7.06 0.31
CA GLY A 397 4.91 -7.98 1.26
C GLY A 397 4.02 -8.48 2.39
N MET A 398 2.73 -8.20 2.38
CA MET A 398 1.78 -8.78 3.33
C MET A 398 1.49 -10.25 2.99
N ARG A 399 1.27 -11.05 4.01
CA ARG A 399 0.94 -12.47 3.90
C ARG A 399 -0.47 -12.75 4.41
N TRP A 400 -1.04 -13.86 3.96
CA TRP A 400 -2.33 -14.33 4.45
C TRP A 400 -2.28 -14.68 5.93
N ASN A 401 -3.29 -14.28 6.70
CA ASN A 401 -3.34 -14.50 8.14
C ASN A 401 -3.43 -16.00 8.53
N ASN A 402 -4.02 -16.85 7.67
CA ASN A 402 -4.23 -18.26 7.91
C ASN A 402 -2.93 -19.08 7.98
N ILE A 403 -1.85 -18.59 7.38
CA ILE A 403 -0.57 -19.28 7.28
C ILE A 403 0.30 -19.08 8.53
N ARG A 404 -0.13 -18.23 9.46
CA ARG A 404 0.67 -17.87 10.64
C ARG A 404 0.48 -18.87 11.79
N SER A 405 1.55 -19.53 12.19
CA SER A 405 1.55 -20.49 13.31
C SER A 405 1.42 -19.88 14.71
N SER A 406 1.45 -18.55 14.85
CA SER A 406 1.33 -17.83 16.12
C SER A 406 0.07 -16.96 16.17
N ALA A 407 -1.07 -17.62 16.31
CA ALA A 407 -2.40 -17.01 16.23
C ALA A 407 -2.75 -15.97 17.34
N GLY A 408 -1.86 -15.69 18.31
CA GLY A 408 -2.19 -14.83 19.45
C GLY A 408 -2.26 -13.33 19.11
N ASP A 409 -1.30 -12.83 18.35
CA ASP A 409 -1.09 -11.38 18.14
C ASP A 409 -1.72 -10.83 16.85
N CYS A 410 -2.18 -11.68 15.95
CA CYS A 410 -2.72 -11.30 14.64
C CYS A 410 -4.25 -11.28 14.58
N ARG A 411 -4.92 -11.10 15.71
CA ARG A 411 -6.39 -11.02 15.75
C ARG A 411 -6.89 -9.79 15.02
N CYS A 412 -7.95 -9.98 14.24
CA CYS A 412 -8.64 -8.87 13.61
C CYS A 412 -9.29 -7.95 14.64
N PRO A 413 -9.21 -6.62 14.43
CA PRO A 413 -9.96 -5.67 15.25
C PRO A 413 -11.47 -5.95 15.26
N ASP A 414 -11.97 -6.45 14.13
CA ASP A 414 -13.34 -6.89 13.98
C ASP A 414 -13.37 -8.42 13.82
N SER A 415 -13.73 -9.11 14.89
CA SER A 415 -13.73 -10.57 14.92
C SER A 415 -14.84 -11.19 14.07
N TRP A 416 -15.84 -10.41 13.64
CA TRP A 416 -17.00 -10.89 12.88
C TRP A 416 -16.79 -10.78 11.38
N LEU A 417 -16.21 -9.66 10.91
CA LEU A 417 -15.97 -9.43 9.49
C LEU A 417 -14.61 -10.02 9.03
N GLY A 418 -13.72 -10.35 9.97
CA GLY A 418 -12.36 -10.77 9.68
C GLY A 418 -11.47 -9.61 9.21
N CYS A 419 -10.29 -9.95 8.74
CA CYS A 419 -9.33 -9.00 8.17
C CYS A 419 -9.21 -9.14 6.66
N ILE A 420 -8.74 -8.07 5.99
CA ILE A 420 -8.56 -8.04 4.53
C ILE A 420 -7.65 -9.19 4.06
N MET A 421 -6.55 -9.47 4.77
CA MET A 421 -5.65 -10.58 4.41
C MET A 421 -6.09 -11.93 4.99
N GLU A 422 -7.38 -12.21 5.00
CA GLU A 422 -8.01 -13.48 5.39
C GLU A 422 -8.94 -13.98 4.30
N ASP A 423 -9.14 -15.29 4.27
CA ASP A 423 -10.15 -15.92 3.42
C ASP A 423 -11.50 -15.83 4.15
N THR A 424 -12.22 -14.74 3.91
CA THR A 424 -13.46 -14.40 4.64
C THR A 424 -14.74 -14.76 3.88
N GLY A 425 -14.62 -15.36 2.69
CA GLY A 425 -15.76 -15.74 1.88
C GLY A 425 -16.60 -14.53 1.45
N TYR A 426 -17.90 -14.53 1.81
CA TYR A 426 -18.85 -13.48 1.36
C TYR A 426 -18.79 -12.19 2.17
N TYR A 427 -18.01 -12.13 3.25
CA TYR A 427 -17.92 -10.95 4.09
C TYR A 427 -16.97 -9.92 3.50
N LEU A 428 -17.30 -8.65 3.68
CA LEU A 428 -16.44 -7.54 3.26
C LEU A 428 -15.59 -7.03 4.44
N PRO A 429 -14.42 -7.62 4.68
CA PRO A 429 -13.52 -7.14 5.71
C PRO A 429 -13.02 -5.74 5.33
N ARG A 430 -12.85 -4.87 6.33
CA ARG A 430 -12.47 -3.48 6.09
C ARG A 430 -11.10 -3.12 6.62
N LYS A 431 -10.55 -3.95 7.50
CA LYS A 431 -9.33 -3.62 8.23
C LYS A 431 -8.24 -4.65 7.94
N PHE A 432 -7.04 -4.15 7.82
CA PHE A 432 -5.86 -5.00 7.89
C PHE A 432 -5.60 -5.40 9.34
N SER A 433 -5.10 -6.60 9.57
CA SER A 433 -4.61 -6.99 10.89
C SER A 433 -3.36 -6.19 11.23
N ARG A 434 -3.06 -6.05 12.53
CA ARG A 434 -1.81 -5.43 12.99
C ARG A 434 -0.59 -6.11 12.37
N CYS A 435 -0.62 -7.44 12.28
CA CYS A 435 0.47 -8.19 11.67
C CYS A 435 0.70 -7.83 10.21
N SER A 436 -0.38 -7.66 9.42
CA SER A 436 -0.26 -7.23 8.01
C SER A 436 0.37 -5.85 7.89
N VAL A 437 -0.02 -4.91 8.76
CA VAL A 437 0.58 -3.57 8.80
C VAL A 437 2.06 -3.65 9.21
N ASP A 438 2.40 -4.44 10.22
CA ASP A 438 3.79 -4.61 10.67
C ASP A 438 4.66 -5.27 9.58
N GLU A 439 4.13 -6.23 8.82
CA GLU A 439 4.82 -6.84 7.68
C GLU A 439 5.11 -5.83 6.57
N TYR A 440 4.14 -4.98 6.24
CA TYR A 440 4.35 -3.90 5.28
C TYR A 440 5.46 -2.94 5.74
N ILE A 441 5.43 -2.52 7.00
CA ILE A 441 6.48 -1.66 7.57
C ILE A 441 7.85 -2.34 7.50
N GLN A 442 7.92 -3.62 7.88
CA GLN A 442 9.17 -4.39 7.80
C GLN A 442 9.66 -4.55 6.37
N PHE A 443 8.76 -4.78 5.41
CA PHE A 443 9.08 -4.82 3.99
C PHE A 443 9.74 -3.52 3.52
N LEU A 444 9.19 -2.36 3.89
CA LEU A 444 9.75 -1.04 3.57
C LEU A 444 11.12 -0.81 4.23
N LEU A 445 11.26 -1.16 5.52
CA LEU A 445 12.52 -1.04 6.26
C LEU A 445 13.64 -1.93 5.69
N GLN A 446 13.29 -3.04 5.05
CA GLN A 446 14.23 -3.91 4.36
C GLN A 446 14.60 -3.42 2.94
N GLY A 447 14.08 -2.24 2.52
CA GLY A 447 14.33 -1.66 1.20
C GLY A 447 13.41 -2.19 0.10
N GLY A 448 12.35 -2.95 0.46
CA GLY A 448 11.28 -3.25 -0.47
C GLY A 448 10.43 -2.01 -0.73
N GLY A 449 9.84 -1.91 -1.93
CA GLY A 449 8.95 -0.80 -2.26
C GLY A 449 9.62 0.56 -2.34
N SER A 450 10.87 0.63 -2.79
CA SER A 450 11.59 1.90 -3.00
C SER A 450 10.86 2.84 -3.95
N CYS A 451 10.15 2.32 -4.95
CA CYS A 451 9.34 3.10 -5.90
C CYS A 451 8.14 3.81 -5.24
N LEU A 452 7.67 3.33 -4.08
CA LEU A 452 6.46 3.86 -3.42
C LEU A 452 6.63 5.25 -2.79
N PHE A 453 7.85 5.76 -2.68
CA PHE A 453 8.13 7.06 -2.09
C PHE A 453 8.09 8.22 -3.10
N ASN A 454 7.80 7.93 -4.36
CA ASN A 454 7.65 8.93 -5.41
C ASN A 454 6.19 9.40 -5.47
N LYS A 455 5.96 10.71 -5.32
CA LYS A 455 4.62 11.29 -5.52
C LYS A 455 4.35 11.42 -7.01
N PRO A 456 3.38 10.70 -7.60
CA PRO A 456 3.05 10.85 -9.01
C PRO A 456 2.43 12.22 -9.30
N ASN A 457 2.54 12.65 -10.54
CA ASN A 457 1.88 13.87 -10.99
C ASN A 457 0.36 13.69 -10.96
N LYS A 458 -0.37 14.75 -10.58
CA LYS A 458 -1.83 14.78 -10.60
C LYS A 458 -2.35 14.82 -12.05
N LEU A 459 -3.57 14.32 -12.31
CA LEU A 459 -4.27 14.59 -13.56
C LEU A 459 -4.55 16.10 -13.66
N LEU A 460 -4.20 16.71 -14.80
CA LEU A 460 -4.39 18.14 -15.04
C LEU A 460 -5.87 18.44 -15.28
N ASP A 461 -6.61 18.64 -14.20
CA ASP A 461 -7.88 19.35 -14.19
C ASP A 461 -7.60 20.86 -14.16
N PRO A 462 -8.58 21.73 -14.47
CA PRO A 462 -8.38 23.16 -14.26
C PRO A 462 -7.83 23.43 -12.86
N PRO A 463 -6.86 24.34 -12.72
CA PRO A 463 -6.23 24.63 -11.43
C PRO A 463 -7.27 24.90 -10.35
N GLU A 464 -7.20 24.18 -9.25
CA GLU A 464 -8.12 24.31 -8.13
C GLU A 464 -7.36 24.49 -6.81
N CYS A 465 -7.43 25.70 -6.29
CA CYS A 465 -6.74 26.05 -5.06
C CYS A 465 -7.30 25.28 -3.86
N GLY A 466 -6.40 24.60 -3.13
CA GLY A 466 -6.73 23.82 -1.94
C GLY A 466 -6.78 22.31 -2.16
N ASN A 467 -6.26 21.82 -3.28
CA ASN A 467 -6.21 20.40 -3.61
C ASN A 467 -4.89 19.72 -3.20
N GLY A 468 -3.91 20.48 -2.73
CA GLY A 468 -2.60 19.99 -2.27
C GLY A 468 -1.55 19.81 -3.38
N PHE A 469 -1.83 20.31 -4.59
CA PHE A 469 -0.90 20.33 -5.72
C PHE A 469 -0.72 21.77 -6.20
N VAL A 470 0.53 22.18 -6.43
CA VAL A 470 0.81 23.50 -7.00
C VAL A 470 0.62 23.41 -8.51
N GLU A 471 -0.37 24.11 -9.03
CA GLU A 471 -0.78 24.05 -10.43
C GLU A 471 -0.47 25.38 -11.17
N THR A 472 -0.72 25.39 -12.48
CA THR A 472 -0.46 26.57 -13.30
C THR A 472 -1.30 27.77 -12.83
N GLY A 473 -0.63 28.83 -12.37
CA GLY A 473 -1.28 30.03 -11.82
C GLY A 473 -1.30 30.09 -10.30
N GLU A 474 -0.75 29.07 -9.62
CA GLU A 474 -0.58 29.02 -8.18
C GLU A 474 0.89 29.14 -7.80
N GLU A 475 1.16 29.84 -6.70
CA GLU A 475 2.51 29.93 -6.12
C GLU A 475 2.72 28.87 -5.03
N CYS A 476 1.63 28.38 -4.45
CA CYS A 476 1.63 27.37 -3.40
C CYS A 476 0.25 26.72 -3.30
N ASP A 477 0.22 25.47 -2.85
CA ASP A 477 -0.98 24.80 -2.38
C ASP A 477 -0.65 23.93 -1.17
N CYS A 478 -1.27 24.21 -0.04
CA CYS A 478 -1.08 23.46 1.20
C CYS A 478 -2.22 22.47 1.48
N GLY A 479 -3.10 22.25 0.51
CA GLY A 479 -4.25 21.36 0.61
C GLY A 479 -5.47 22.04 1.22
N SER A 480 -6.39 21.26 1.76
CA SER A 480 -7.60 21.72 2.42
C SER A 480 -7.30 22.69 3.59
N GLN A 481 -8.27 23.48 4.01
CA GLN A 481 -8.10 24.42 5.13
C GLN A 481 -7.57 23.73 6.40
N LEU A 482 -7.93 22.48 6.63
CA LEU A 482 -7.47 21.70 7.77
C LEU A 482 -6.00 21.27 7.63
N GLU A 483 -5.58 20.90 6.44
CA GLU A 483 -4.20 20.55 6.13
C GLU A 483 -3.30 21.75 6.16
N CYS A 484 -3.74 22.87 5.56
CA CYS A 484 -3.05 24.16 5.63
C CYS A 484 -2.83 24.63 7.06
N ALA A 485 -3.83 24.52 7.92
CA ALA A 485 -3.69 24.89 9.33
C ALA A 485 -2.64 24.04 10.08
N ARG A 486 -2.37 22.83 9.62
CA ARG A 486 -1.39 21.91 10.23
C ARG A 486 0.03 22.09 9.69
N SER A 487 0.18 22.41 8.42
CA SER A 487 1.50 22.32 7.75
C SER A 487 1.97 23.62 7.09
N GLY A 488 1.13 24.41 6.44
CA GLY A 488 1.57 25.47 5.56
C GLY A 488 0.80 26.80 5.60
N GLY A 489 -0.26 26.88 6.41
CA GLY A 489 -1.18 28.03 6.39
C GLY A 489 -0.59 29.38 6.79
N ALA A 490 0.58 29.40 7.40
CA ALA A 490 1.32 30.64 7.66
C ALA A 490 2.00 31.18 6.40
N CYS A 491 2.38 30.31 5.47
CA CYS A 491 3.18 30.57 4.29
C CYS A 491 2.36 30.72 3.01
N CYS A 492 1.16 30.12 2.96
CA CYS A 492 0.29 30.08 1.78
C CYS A 492 -1.12 30.58 2.13
N LYS A 493 -1.66 31.52 1.35
CA LYS A 493 -3.03 32.00 1.48
C LYS A 493 -3.66 32.15 0.12
N LYS A 494 -4.78 31.45 -0.12
CA LYS A 494 -5.49 31.44 -1.41
C LYS A 494 -4.54 31.14 -2.58
N CYS A 495 -3.72 30.14 -2.39
CA CYS A 495 -2.72 29.65 -3.35
C CYS A 495 -1.69 30.69 -3.82
N THR A 496 -1.48 31.72 -3.01
CA THR A 496 -0.42 32.70 -3.18
C THR A 496 0.49 32.67 -1.95
N LEU A 497 1.79 32.75 -2.15
CA LEU A 497 2.75 32.83 -1.06
C LEU A 497 2.59 34.12 -0.26
N THR A 498 2.73 34.08 1.04
CA THR A 498 2.76 35.29 1.88
C THR A 498 4.05 36.07 1.65
N HIS A 499 4.04 37.36 1.95
CA HIS A 499 5.05 38.37 1.52
C HIS A 499 6.52 37.94 1.62
N ASP A 500 6.93 37.17 2.63
CA ASP A 500 8.34 36.75 2.80
C ASP A 500 8.53 35.26 2.62
N ALA A 501 7.53 34.53 2.13
CA ALA A 501 7.55 33.10 1.96
C ALA A 501 8.18 32.74 0.59
N MET A 502 9.03 31.71 0.59
CA MET A 502 9.59 31.10 -0.61
C MET A 502 8.93 29.76 -0.92
N CYS A 503 8.31 29.15 0.09
CA CYS A 503 7.62 27.87 -0.01
C CYS A 503 6.54 27.75 1.09
N SER A 504 5.62 26.81 0.95
CA SER A 504 4.56 26.57 1.96
C SER A 504 4.54 25.14 2.48
N SER A 505 4.94 24.19 1.68
CA SER A 505 4.84 22.75 1.96
C SER A 505 6.03 22.00 1.35
N GLY A 506 6.22 20.76 1.78
CA GLY A 506 7.30 19.90 1.32
C GLY A 506 8.36 19.67 2.38
N LEU A 507 9.12 18.57 2.25
CA LEU A 507 10.14 18.16 3.23
C LEU A 507 11.37 19.09 3.24
N CYS A 508 11.54 19.86 2.18
CA CYS A 508 12.61 20.85 2.05
C CYS A 508 12.11 22.29 2.24
N CYS A 509 10.97 22.46 2.94
CA CYS A 509 10.41 23.75 3.32
C CYS A 509 10.26 23.87 4.83
N SER A 510 10.92 24.85 5.46
CA SER A 510 10.86 25.08 6.89
C SER A 510 10.75 26.58 7.17
N GLY A 511 9.75 26.97 7.97
CA GLY A 511 9.53 28.38 8.30
C GLY A 511 9.32 29.29 7.09
N CYS A 512 8.61 28.79 6.06
CA CYS A 512 8.33 29.49 4.79
C CYS A 512 9.58 29.74 3.91
N ARG A 513 10.68 29.04 4.15
CA ARG A 513 11.92 29.12 3.37
C ARG A 513 12.42 27.74 2.98
N TYR A 514 13.13 27.66 1.87
CA TYR A 514 13.80 26.44 1.47
C TYR A 514 14.85 26.02 2.52
N GLU A 515 14.93 24.74 2.82
CA GLU A 515 16.05 24.15 3.56
C GLU A 515 17.33 24.30 2.74
N LEU A 516 18.45 24.44 3.43
CA LEU A 516 19.74 24.57 2.79
C LEU A 516 20.08 23.33 1.96
N ARG A 517 20.81 23.51 0.85
CA ARG A 517 21.37 22.43 0.05
C ARG A 517 22.14 21.46 0.98
N GLY A 518 21.93 20.16 0.78
CA GLY A 518 22.55 19.12 1.59
C GLY A 518 21.87 18.86 2.94
N ALA A 519 20.79 19.56 3.30
CA ALA A 519 19.94 19.18 4.43
C ALA A 519 19.22 17.87 4.10
N VAL A 520 19.41 16.83 4.91
CA VAL A 520 18.79 15.52 4.67
C VAL A 520 17.28 15.60 4.89
N CYS A 521 16.50 15.41 3.85
CA CYS A 521 15.04 15.39 3.89
C CYS A 521 14.45 14.00 4.11
N ARG A 522 15.17 12.94 3.67
CA ARG A 522 14.82 11.56 3.95
C ARG A 522 16.06 10.77 4.33
N GLN A 523 15.98 10.00 5.41
CA GLN A 523 17.06 9.15 5.88
C GLN A 523 17.07 7.81 5.13
N ALA A 524 18.25 7.27 4.88
CA ALA A 524 18.39 5.91 4.38
C ALA A 524 17.73 4.90 5.33
N VAL A 525 16.96 3.97 4.79
CA VAL A 525 16.26 2.92 5.57
C VAL A 525 17.12 1.70 5.82
N ASN A 526 18.12 1.45 4.95
CA ASN A 526 19.09 0.36 5.06
C ASN A 526 20.40 0.72 4.35
N ASP A 527 21.40 -0.18 4.41
CA ASP A 527 22.73 0.03 3.80
C ASP A 527 22.71 0.21 2.28
N CYS A 528 21.66 -0.24 1.59
CA CYS A 528 21.55 -0.13 0.14
C CYS A 528 20.74 1.08 -0.31
N ASP A 529 20.17 1.81 0.62
CA ASP A 529 19.45 3.04 0.38
C ASP A 529 20.39 4.25 0.38
N ILE A 530 19.99 5.32 -0.30
CA ILE A 530 20.74 6.59 -0.32
C ILE A 530 19.87 7.63 0.37
N PRO A 531 20.39 8.35 1.38
CA PRO A 531 19.62 9.43 1.99
C PRO A 531 19.45 10.57 1.01
N GLU A 532 18.23 11.09 0.80
CA GLU A 532 18.00 12.25 -0.02
C GLU A 532 18.21 13.54 0.75
N SER A 533 18.80 14.51 0.04
CA SER A 533 19.08 15.84 0.58
C SER A 533 18.44 16.91 -0.28
N CYS A 534 17.99 17.97 0.39
CA CYS A 534 17.40 19.15 -0.25
C CYS A 534 18.41 19.82 -1.22
N THR A 535 17.89 20.31 -2.33
CA THR A 535 18.68 21.02 -3.36
C THR A 535 18.95 22.47 -3.00
N GLY A 536 18.17 23.05 -2.08
CA GLY A 536 18.27 24.45 -1.66
C GLY A 536 17.40 25.43 -2.47
N ASP A 537 16.83 24.97 -3.57
CA ASP A 537 15.99 25.76 -4.50
C ASP A 537 14.59 25.16 -4.71
N SER A 538 14.29 24.04 -4.08
CA SER A 538 13.00 23.35 -4.14
C SER A 538 12.45 23.05 -2.75
N SER A 539 11.13 23.09 -2.61
CA SER A 539 10.42 22.65 -1.41
C SER A 539 10.27 21.14 -1.32
N GLN A 540 10.45 20.43 -2.43
CA GLN A 540 10.27 19.00 -2.52
C GLN A 540 11.58 18.27 -2.28
N CYS A 541 11.50 17.17 -1.53
CA CYS A 541 12.61 16.23 -1.42
C CYS A 541 12.77 15.49 -2.76
N PRO A 542 14.00 15.26 -3.23
CA PRO A 542 14.24 14.47 -4.43
C PRO A 542 13.61 13.08 -4.37
N HIS A 543 13.41 12.48 -5.55
CA HIS A 543 12.90 11.11 -5.65
C HIS A 543 13.81 10.13 -4.91
N ASN A 544 13.19 9.08 -4.36
CA ASN A 544 13.92 8.00 -3.70
C ASN A 544 14.79 7.25 -4.69
N VAL A 545 16.06 7.18 -4.39
CA VAL A 545 17.04 6.39 -5.14
C VAL A 545 17.80 5.48 -4.19
N HIS A 546 18.21 4.33 -4.69
CA HIS A 546 19.02 3.39 -3.95
C HIS A 546 20.38 3.18 -4.63
N LYS A 547 21.32 2.58 -3.91
CA LYS A 547 22.65 2.27 -4.48
C LYS A 547 22.49 1.32 -5.67
N LEU A 548 23.31 1.54 -6.69
CA LEU A 548 23.38 0.63 -7.84
C LEU A 548 23.64 -0.80 -7.36
N ASP A 549 23.05 -1.77 -8.04
CA ASP A 549 23.26 -3.18 -7.72
C ASP A 549 24.74 -3.55 -7.74
N GLY A 550 25.15 -4.44 -6.84
CA GLY A 550 26.55 -4.85 -6.69
C GLY A 550 27.36 -4.11 -5.64
N TYR A 551 26.87 -2.97 -5.08
CA TYR A 551 27.53 -2.33 -3.93
C TYR A 551 27.59 -3.26 -2.72
N MET A 552 28.62 -3.14 -1.91
CA MET A 552 28.79 -3.88 -0.67
C MET A 552 27.84 -3.35 0.41
N CYS A 553 27.31 -4.25 1.22
CA CYS A 553 26.46 -3.96 2.40
C CYS A 553 26.73 -4.98 3.51
N ASP A 554 26.14 -4.78 4.69
CA ASP A 554 26.29 -5.64 5.86
C ASP A 554 27.78 -5.92 6.18
N THR A 555 28.53 -4.85 6.43
CA THR A 555 29.98 -4.91 6.70
C THR A 555 30.77 -5.76 5.68
N SER A 556 30.43 -5.62 4.41
CA SER A 556 31.03 -6.32 3.26
C SER A 556 30.68 -7.81 3.13
N GLN A 557 29.70 -8.31 3.88
CA GLN A 557 29.22 -9.68 3.76
C GLN A 557 28.11 -9.84 2.72
N GLY A 558 27.40 -8.73 2.40
CA GLY A 558 26.31 -8.70 1.45
C GLY A 558 26.59 -7.81 0.24
N ARG A 559 25.67 -7.88 -0.70
CA ARG A 559 25.59 -6.96 -1.84
C ARG A 559 24.20 -6.41 -2.00
N CYS A 560 24.13 -5.15 -2.43
CA CYS A 560 22.88 -4.51 -2.81
C CYS A 560 22.37 -5.11 -4.12
N TYR A 561 21.09 -5.48 -4.12
CA TYR A 561 20.37 -5.93 -5.31
C TYR A 561 18.91 -5.48 -5.20
N SER A 562 18.45 -4.68 -6.17
CA SER A 562 17.12 -4.07 -6.17
C SER A 562 16.79 -3.34 -4.85
N GLY A 563 17.72 -2.51 -4.35
CA GLY A 563 17.57 -1.72 -3.13
C GLY A 563 17.68 -2.49 -1.81
N ARG A 564 17.92 -3.81 -1.85
CA ARG A 564 17.99 -4.68 -0.68
C ARG A 564 19.40 -5.26 -0.50
N CYS A 565 19.82 -5.35 0.75
CA CYS A 565 21.06 -6.04 1.09
C CYS A 565 20.84 -7.55 1.10
N ARG A 566 21.51 -8.28 0.20
CA ARG A 566 21.38 -9.73 0.03
C ARG A 566 22.52 -10.45 0.71
N THR A 567 22.19 -11.35 1.65
CA THR A 567 23.13 -12.22 2.34
C THR A 567 22.49 -13.59 2.60
N LEU A 568 23.31 -14.66 2.61
CA LEU A 568 22.82 -16.01 2.98
C LEU A 568 22.26 -16.02 4.40
N ASP A 569 22.96 -15.36 5.35
CA ASP A 569 22.52 -15.24 6.74
C ASP A 569 21.20 -14.48 6.86
N GLY A 570 21.03 -13.40 6.12
CA GLY A 570 19.79 -12.61 6.10
C GLY A 570 18.61 -13.44 5.61
N GLN A 571 18.79 -14.23 4.55
CA GLN A 571 17.75 -15.10 4.01
C GLN A 571 17.40 -16.21 5.01
N CYS A 572 18.38 -16.90 5.57
CA CYS A 572 18.16 -17.94 6.59
C CYS A 572 17.48 -17.40 7.86
N LYS A 573 17.89 -16.22 8.37
CA LYS A 573 17.25 -15.56 9.51
C LYS A 573 15.81 -15.16 9.22
N GLY A 574 15.57 -14.66 8.02
CA GLY A 574 14.22 -14.30 7.56
C GLY A 574 13.29 -15.51 7.51
N LEU A 575 13.75 -16.60 6.91
CA LEU A 575 12.93 -17.78 6.66
C LEU A 575 12.83 -18.73 7.87
N TRP A 576 13.93 -18.97 8.59
CA TRP A 576 14.02 -19.96 9.65
C TRP A 576 14.38 -19.38 11.04
N GLY A 577 14.93 -18.18 11.10
CA GLY A 577 15.35 -17.55 12.35
C GLY A 577 16.81 -17.77 12.73
N TYR A 578 17.56 -18.52 11.96
CA TYR A 578 18.95 -18.92 12.24
C TYR A 578 19.88 -18.49 11.10
N ASN A 579 21.19 -18.59 11.30
CA ASN A 579 22.16 -18.26 10.28
C ASN A 579 22.23 -19.31 9.16
N SER A 580 22.91 -18.95 8.08
CA SER A 580 23.29 -19.86 7.02
C SER A 580 24.24 -20.96 7.54
N ALA A 581 24.17 -22.12 6.92
CA ALA A 581 25.12 -23.20 7.18
C ALA A 581 26.52 -22.87 6.63
N ASP A 582 27.52 -23.68 7.05
CA ASP A 582 28.89 -23.55 6.55
C ASP A 582 28.94 -23.72 5.02
N ARG A 583 29.83 -22.98 4.36
CA ARG A 583 30.04 -23.05 2.93
C ARG A 583 30.25 -24.47 2.39
N PHE A 584 30.89 -25.36 3.16
CA PHE A 584 31.10 -26.75 2.78
C PHE A 584 29.79 -27.52 2.57
N CYS A 585 28.70 -27.18 3.28
CA CYS A 585 27.37 -27.74 3.05
C CYS A 585 26.92 -27.50 1.60
N TYR A 586 27.06 -26.27 1.11
CA TYR A 586 26.69 -25.92 -0.26
C TYR A 586 27.59 -26.62 -1.29
N GLU A 587 28.91 -26.61 -1.06
CA GLU A 587 29.88 -27.22 -1.97
C GLU A 587 29.68 -28.73 -2.10
N LYS A 588 29.28 -29.40 -1.00
CA LYS A 588 29.06 -30.84 -0.97
C LYS A 588 27.71 -31.21 -1.57
N LEU A 589 26.63 -30.65 -1.06
CA LEU A 589 25.29 -31.10 -1.35
C LEU A 589 24.74 -30.59 -2.68
N ASN A 590 24.95 -29.32 -3.00
CA ASN A 590 24.49 -28.74 -4.28
C ASN A 590 25.20 -29.33 -5.49
N ALA A 591 26.41 -29.87 -5.28
CA ALA A 591 27.14 -30.60 -6.31
C ALA A 591 26.63 -32.02 -6.55
N GLU A 592 25.71 -32.54 -5.76
CA GLU A 592 25.14 -33.88 -5.93
C GLU A 592 23.97 -33.90 -6.92
N GLY A 593 23.20 -32.82 -7.10
CA GLY A 593 22.06 -32.76 -7.99
C GLY A 593 20.90 -33.64 -7.53
N THR A 594 20.67 -33.71 -6.23
CA THR A 594 19.60 -34.49 -5.60
C THR A 594 18.55 -33.58 -5.02
N GLU A 595 17.42 -34.17 -4.55
CA GLU A 595 16.42 -33.41 -3.78
C GLU A 595 17.02 -32.67 -2.57
N LYS A 596 18.12 -33.21 -2.01
CA LYS A 596 18.81 -32.68 -0.83
C LYS A 596 19.80 -31.55 -1.13
N GLY A 597 20.07 -31.28 -2.39
CA GLY A 597 20.93 -30.19 -2.84
C GLY A 597 21.07 -30.19 -4.36
N ASN A 598 20.75 -29.04 -4.98
CA ASN A 598 20.64 -28.90 -6.42
C ASN A 598 20.60 -27.42 -6.85
N CYS A 599 20.61 -27.19 -8.16
CA CYS A 599 20.39 -25.89 -8.78
C CYS A 599 19.02 -25.78 -9.50
N GLY A 600 18.00 -26.47 -8.99
CA GLY A 600 16.66 -26.45 -9.53
C GLY A 600 16.19 -27.74 -10.14
N ARG A 601 14.93 -27.74 -10.59
CA ARG A 601 14.33 -28.87 -11.30
C ARG A 601 14.79 -28.91 -12.77
N SER A 602 14.91 -30.10 -13.32
CA SER A 602 15.20 -30.28 -14.76
C SER A 602 14.07 -29.67 -15.61
N PRO A 603 14.39 -29.02 -16.75
CA PRO A 603 13.37 -28.53 -17.70
C PRO A 603 12.45 -29.63 -18.23
N GLU A 604 12.91 -30.88 -18.24
CA GLU A 604 12.17 -32.06 -18.66
C GLU A 604 11.17 -32.58 -17.61
N GLY A 605 11.09 -31.89 -16.45
CA GLY A 605 10.14 -32.23 -15.36
C GLY A 605 10.52 -33.46 -14.54
N GLN A 606 11.60 -34.14 -14.87
CA GLN A 606 12.09 -35.31 -14.14
C GLN A 606 13.48 -35.06 -13.56
N GLY A 607 13.57 -35.02 -12.22
CA GLY A 607 14.83 -34.92 -11.49
C GLY A 607 15.33 -33.49 -11.18
N TRP A 608 16.51 -33.45 -10.58
CA TRP A 608 17.15 -32.24 -10.08
C TRP A 608 18.42 -31.94 -10.87
N LEU A 609 18.70 -30.64 -11.05
CA LEU A 609 19.91 -30.19 -11.74
C LEU A 609 21.08 -30.11 -10.77
N GLN A 610 22.16 -30.78 -11.10
CA GLN A 610 23.44 -30.64 -10.40
C GLN A 610 23.99 -29.22 -10.59
N CYS A 611 24.44 -28.56 -9.52
CA CYS A 611 25.14 -27.29 -9.65
C CYS A 611 26.55 -27.48 -10.22
N ASN A 612 26.98 -26.60 -11.11
CA ASN A 612 28.37 -26.51 -11.48
C ASN A 612 29.21 -26.02 -10.30
N LYS A 613 30.51 -26.33 -10.28
CA LYS A 613 31.42 -25.92 -9.19
C LYS A 613 31.36 -24.43 -8.80
N PRO A 614 31.30 -23.46 -9.74
CA PRO A 614 31.15 -22.05 -9.36
C PRO A 614 29.75 -21.72 -8.79
N ASP A 615 28.70 -22.47 -9.15
CA ASP A 615 27.31 -22.16 -8.89
C ASP A 615 26.77 -22.72 -7.56
N VAL A 616 27.56 -23.52 -6.85
CA VAL A 616 27.12 -24.23 -5.65
C VAL A 616 26.55 -23.33 -4.55
N LEU A 617 27.01 -22.10 -4.44
CA LEU A 617 26.51 -21.11 -3.48
C LEU A 617 25.24 -20.40 -3.94
N CYS A 618 24.77 -20.66 -5.16
CA CYS A 618 23.54 -20.08 -5.74
C CYS A 618 22.43 -21.10 -5.91
N GLY A 619 22.64 -22.33 -5.44
CA GLY A 619 21.67 -23.42 -5.50
C GLY A 619 20.75 -23.44 -4.28
N PHE A 620 20.46 -24.65 -3.78
CA PHE A 620 19.62 -24.89 -2.64
C PHE A 620 20.19 -24.25 -1.36
N LEU A 621 19.33 -23.62 -0.55
CA LEU A 621 19.71 -22.86 0.64
C LEU A 621 19.87 -23.76 1.85
N PHE A 622 21.01 -23.66 2.54
CA PHE A 622 21.26 -24.39 3.77
C PHE A 622 21.37 -23.46 4.97
N CYS A 623 20.64 -23.79 6.04
CA CYS A 623 20.62 -23.06 7.30
C CYS A 623 20.94 -23.99 8.47
N ILE A 624 21.44 -23.44 9.57
CA ILE A 624 21.69 -24.18 10.81
C ILE A 624 20.44 -24.20 11.69
N ASN A 625 20.31 -25.22 12.55
CA ASN A 625 19.27 -25.31 13.59
C ASN A 625 17.84 -25.08 13.09
N MET A 626 17.53 -25.39 11.83
CA MET A 626 16.19 -25.20 11.28
C MET A 626 15.12 -25.89 12.10
N THR A 627 14.02 -25.22 12.33
CA THR A 627 12.79 -25.78 12.93
C THR A 627 11.97 -26.52 11.88
N VAL A 628 11.01 -27.34 12.30
CA VAL A 628 10.16 -28.13 11.40
C VAL A 628 9.24 -27.25 10.55
N LYS A 629 8.98 -26.02 10.98
CA LYS A 629 8.13 -25.06 10.23
C LYS A 629 8.92 -23.80 9.91
N PRO A 630 8.88 -23.33 8.65
CA PRO A 630 9.38 -22.01 8.30
C PRO A 630 8.53 -20.92 8.99
N LYS A 631 9.10 -19.73 9.13
CA LYS A 631 8.36 -18.57 9.68
C LYS A 631 7.21 -18.15 8.76
N PHE A 632 7.29 -18.45 7.48
CA PHE A 632 6.26 -18.18 6.49
C PHE A 632 6.44 -19.07 5.26
N GLY A 633 5.39 -19.21 4.45
CA GLY A 633 5.32 -20.16 3.33
C GLY A 633 5.04 -21.59 3.81
N ASP A 634 4.77 -22.46 2.87
CA ASP A 634 4.46 -23.86 3.12
C ASP A 634 5.68 -24.73 2.83
N LEU A 635 6.01 -25.62 3.78
CA LEU A 635 7.08 -26.58 3.57
C LEU A 635 6.61 -27.68 2.61
N GLU A 636 7.22 -27.78 1.44
CA GLU A 636 7.02 -28.87 0.49
C GLU A 636 7.96 -30.03 0.87
N GLY A 637 7.38 -31.18 1.23
CA GLY A 637 8.16 -32.33 1.65
C GLY A 637 8.73 -32.26 3.07
N GLU A 638 9.90 -32.87 3.27
CA GLU A 638 10.58 -32.91 4.57
C GLU A 638 11.82 -32.01 4.59
N VAL A 639 12.13 -31.48 5.78
CA VAL A 639 13.38 -30.76 6.00
C VAL A 639 14.56 -31.73 5.83
N THR A 640 15.41 -31.46 4.85
CA THR A 640 16.71 -32.14 4.72
C THR A 640 17.56 -31.81 5.95
N SER A 641 17.98 -32.79 6.69
CA SER A 641 18.86 -32.63 7.87
C SER A 641 20.03 -33.58 7.75
N LEU A 642 21.22 -33.02 7.51
CA LEU A 642 22.47 -33.75 7.37
C LEU A 642 23.51 -33.14 8.28
N THR A 643 24.22 -34.01 9.04
CA THR A 643 25.39 -33.62 9.81
C THR A 643 26.63 -34.17 9.11
N ILE A 644 27.51 -33.27 8.66
CA ILE A 644 28.73 -33.64 7.92
C ILE A 644 29.95 -33.38 8.81
N TYR A 645 30.83 -34.38 8.94
CA TYR A 645 32.11 -34.18 9.62
C TYR A 645 33.15 -33.63 8.65
N HIS A 646 33.65 -32.44 8.93
CA HIS A 646 34.66 -31.78 8.11
C HIS A 646 35.62 -30.97 9.00
N GLN A 647 36.93 -31.08 8.76
CA GLN A 647 37.99 -30.37 9.50
C GLN A 647 37.82 -30.36 11.03
N ASN A 648 37.59 -31.54 11.60
CA ASN A 648 37.40 -31.77 13.05
C ASN A 648 36.17 -31.09 13.65
N LYS A 649 35.17 -30.73 12.83
CA LYS A 649 33.88 -30.14 13.25
C LYS A 649 32.72 -30.92 12.63
N TYR A 650 31.63 -31.00 13.39
CA TYR A 650 30.36 -31.44 12.87
C TYR A 650 29.61 -30.21 12.32
N LEU A 651 29.32 -30.23 11.03
CA LEU A 651 28.57 -29.18 10.33
C LEU A 651 27.09 -29.59 10.22
N ASP A 652 26.22 -28.72 10.70
CA ASP A 652 24.76 -28.89 10.55
C ASP A 652 24.31 -28.27 9.22
N CYS A 653 23.87 -29.13 8.29
CA CYS A 653 23.44 -28.75 6.95
C CYS A 653 21.96 -29.08 6.78
N ARG A 654 21.07 -28.11 6.95
CA ARG A 654 19.62 -28.28 6.82
C ARG A 654 19.07 -27.41 5.73
N GLY A 655 18.08 -27.91 4.99
CA GLY A 655 17.39 -27.17 3.94
C GLY A 655 15.98 -27.69 3.75
N GLY A 656 15.12 -26.92 3.13
CA GLY A 656 13.74 -27.30 2.82
C GLY A 656 13.18 -26.44 1.71
N HIS A 657 12.34 -27.03 0.86
CA HIS A 657 11.56 -26.28 -0.12
C HIS A 657 10.43 -25.55 0.58
N VAL A 658 10.39 -24.25 0.45
CA VAL A 658 9.35 -23.40 1.04
C VAL A 658 8.63 -22.68 -0.08
N LEU A 659 7.43 -23.14 -0.36
CA LEU A 659 6.61 -22.58 -1.42
C LEU A 659 5.79 -21.40 -0.89
N LEU A 660 5.77 -20.33 -1.66
CA LEU A 660 4.80 -19.26 -1.55
C LEU A 660 3.59 -19.57 -2.43
N GLU A 661 2.48 -18.90 -2.19
CA GLU A 661 1.25 -19.06 -2.96
C GLU A 661 1.39 -18.69 -4.43
N ASP A 662 2.37 -17.86 -4.77
CA ASP A 662 2.72 -17.50 -6.15
C ASP A 662 3.60 -18.56 -6.85
N GLY A 663 3.82 -19.73 -6.22
CA GLY A 663 4.67 -20.80 -6.73
C GLY A 663 6.18 -20.53 -6.61
N SER A 664 6.59 -19.42 -5.97
CA SER A 664 7.99 -19.12 -5.71
C SER A 664 8.52 -20.02 -4.60
N ASP A 665 9.66 -20.68 -4.84
CA ASP A 665 10.34 -21.52 -3.86
C ASP A 665 11.48 -20.72 -3.19
N LEU A 666 11.30 -20.42 -1.91
CA LEU A 666 12.27 -19.71 -1.07
C LEU A 666 13.39 -20.63 -0.54
N GLY A 667 13.33 -21.94 -0.82
CA GLY A 667 14.38 -22.90 -0.49
C GLY A 667 15.64 -22.74 -1.32
N TYR A 668 15.67 -21.81 -2.27
CA TYR A 668 16.85 -21.47 -3.06
C TYR A 668 17.47 -20.13 -2.66
N VAL A 669 18.79 -19.99 -2.91
CA VAL A 669 19.49 -18.75 -2.67
C VAL A 669 18.96 -17.65 -3.60
N GLU A 670 18.65 -16.50 -3.03
CA GLU A 670 18.08 -15.35 -3.75
C GLU A 670 19.10 -14.69 -4.68
N ASP A 671 18.58 -14.17 -5.80
CA ASP A 671 19.40 -13.37 -6.73
C ASP A 671 20.02 -12.15 -6.03
N GLY A 672 21.23 -11.77 -6.46
CA GLY A 672 22.01 -10.70 -5.84
C GLY A 672 22.86 -11.16 -4.64
N THR A 673 22.67 -12.39 -4.13
CA THR A 673 23.46 -12.92 -2.99
C THR A 673 24.90 -13.16 -3.42
N PRO A 674 25.91 -12.72 -2.62
CA PRO A 674 27.32 -12.96 -2.95
C PRO A 674 27.66 -14.45 -3.01
N CYS A 675 28.35 -14.88 -4.07
CA CYS A 675 28.86 -16.24 -4.24
C CYS A 675 30.38 -16.33 -4.39
N GLY A 676 31.05 -15.20 -4.48
CA GLY A 676 32.50 -15.08 -4.59
C GLY A 676 33.00 -13.63 -4.63
N PRO A 677 34.31 -13.41 -4.69
CA PRO A 677 34.86 -12.07 -4.82
C PRO A 677 34.34 -11.41 -6.10
N ASN A 678 33.64 -10.28 -5.96
CA ASN A 678 33.02 -9.55 -7.08
C ASN A 678 32.04 -10.41 -7.93
N MET A 679 31.38 -11.38 -7.30
CA MET A 679 30.40 -12.25 -7.95
C MET A 679 29.10 -12.26 -7.17
N MET A 680 27.98 -12.42 -7.88
CA MET A 680 26.63 -12.50 -7.32
C MET A 680 25.84 -13.60 -8.01
N CYS A 681 24.85 -14.15 -7.31
CA CYS A 681 23.90 -15.10 -7.85
C CYS A 681 22.89 -14.42 -8.77
N LEU A 682 22.60 -15.01 -9.92
CA LEU A 682 21.52 -14.67 -10.82
C LEU A 682 20.99 -15.96 -11.46
N GLU A 683 19.70 -16.20 -11.35
CA GLU A 683 19.05 -17.41 -11.90
C GLU A 683 19.82 -18.69 -11.53
N ARG A 684 20.25 -18.80 -10.27
CA ARG A 684 21.01 -19.93 -9.72
C ARG A 684 22.41 -20.12 -10.31
N ARG A 685 22.96 -19.10 -10.94
CA ARG A 685 24.35 -19.07 -11.44
C ARG A 685 25.16 -18.03 -10.71
N CYS A 686 26.40 -18.31 -10.44
CA CYS A 686 27.35 -17.37 -9.86
C CYS A 686 28.05 -16.59 -10.99
N LEU A 687 27.70 -15.32 -11.15
CA LEU A 687 28.19 -14.47 -12.24
C LEU A 687 29.01 -13.30 -11.70
N PRO A 688 30.04 -12.84 -12.43
CA PRO A 688 30.74 -11.61 -12.09
C PRO A 688 29.76 -10.42 -12.07
N VAL A 689 29.92 -9.48 -11.14
CA VAL A 689 29.11 -8.26 -11.07
C VAL A 689 29.08 -7.50 -12.40
N ALA A 690 30.19 -7.52 -13.16
CA ALA A 690 30.25 -6.93 -14.48
C ALA A 690 29.34 -7.58 -15.54
N ALA A 691 28.93 -8.84 -15.33
CA ALA A 691 28.00 -9.54 -16.25
C ALA A 691 26.53 -9.09 -16.13
N PHE A 692 26.21 -8.31 -15.10
CA PHE A 692 24.85 -7.81 -14.88
C PHE A 692 24.50 -6.60 -15.75
N ASN A 693 25.34 -6.26 -16.75
CA ASN A 693 25.17 -5.09 -17.62
C ASN A 693 24.89 -3.78 -16.85
N LEU A 694 25.48 -3.66 -15.67
CA LEU A 694 25.33 -2.47 -14.85
C LEU A 694 26.07 -1.31 -15.55
N SER A 695 25.30 -0.32 -15.95
CA SER A 695 25.87 0.93 -16.44
C SER A 695 26.71 1.58 -15.34
N THR A 696 27.82 2.19 -15.68
CA THR A 696 28.67 2.88 -14.71
C THR A 696 28.34 4.36 -14.70
N CYS A 697 28.27 4.96 -13.52
CA CYS A 697 28.10 6.40 -13.38
C CYS A 697 29.30 7.20 -13.95
N SER A 698 29.05 8.44 -14.32
CA SER A 698 30.08 9.38 -14.78
C SER A 698 31.22 9.50 -13.74
N GLY A 699 32.46 9.65 -14.19
CA GLY A 699 33.61 9.75 -13.27
C GLY A 699 34.02 8.46 -12.59
N SER A 700 33.40 7.30 -12.96
CA SER A 700 33.76 6.00 -12.41
C SER A 700 34.89 5.35 -13.27
N THR A 701 35.92 4.84 -12.61
CA THR A 701 37.04 4.08 -13.19
C THR A 701 37.22 2.79 -12.41
N LEU A 702 38.13 1.91 -12.83
CA LEU A 702 38.50 0.71 -12.11
C LEU A 702 38.95 1.05 -10.68
N GLY A 703 38.05 0.83 -9.69
CA GLY A 703 38.29 1.05 -8.27
C GLY A 703 37.84 2.41 -7.72
N ARG A 704 37.30 3.30 -8.56
CA ARG A 704 36.74 4.60 -8.11
C ARG A 704 35.33 4.78 -8.64
N THR A 705 34.44 5.33 -7.84
CA THR A 705 33.06 5.61 -8.25
C THR A 705 32.77 7.07 -8.00
N CYS A 706 32.16 7.78 -8.99
CA CYS A 706 31.78 9.18 -8.85
C CYS A 706 32.94 10.06 -8.31
N SER A 707 34.15 9.89 -8.88
CA SER A 707 35.38 10.61 -8.48
C SER A 707 35.78 10.45 -7.00
N ASP A 708 35.33 9.40 -6.32
CA ASP A 708 35.47 9.12 -4.88
C ASP A 708 34.70 10.08 -3.95
N HIS A 709 33.85 10.93 -4.48
CA HIS A 709 33.07 11.93 -3.75
C HIS A 709 31.57 11.81 -3.96
N GLY A 710 31.07 10.56 -4.12
CA GLY A 710 29.65 10.29 -4.27
C GLY A 710 29.33 8.82 -4.46
N THR A 711 28.06 8.50 -4.47
CA THR A 711 27.50 7.15 -4.63
C THR A 711 26.75 7.06 -5.95
N CYS A 712 26.97 5.98 -6.71
CA CYS A 712 26.22 5.71 -7.94
C CYS A 712 24.84 5.12 -7.62
N SER A 713 23.77 5.78 -8.09
CA SER A 713 22.41 5.37 -7.88
C SER A 713 21.92 4.36 -8.93
N ASN A 714 20.78 3.72 -8.66
CA ASN A 714 20.06 2.84 -9.58
C ASN A 714 19.63 3.54 -10.89
N GLU A 715 19.55 4.87 -10.91
CA GLU A 715 19.31 5.68 -12.12
C GLU A 715 20.60 5.96 -12.92
N VAL A 716 21.71 5.37 -12.52
CA VAL A 716 23.05 5.62 -13.13
C VAL A 716 23.47 7.09 -13.04
N LYS A 717 23.09 7.74 -11.93
CA LYS A 717 23.48 9.10 -11.60
C LYS A 717 24.36 9.12 -10.35
N CYS A 718 25.38 9.98 -10.31
CA CYS A 718 26.13 10.19 -9.10
C CYS A 718 25.36 11.07 -8.13
N ILE A 719 25.18 10.60 -6.91
CA ILE A 719 24.70 11.36 -5.77
C ILE A 719 25.93 11.79 -4.98
N CYS A 720 26.25 13.09 -5.07
CA CYS A 720 27.49 13.62 -4.52
C CYS A 720 27.43 13.80 -2.99
N ASP A 721 28.59 13.65 -2.38
CA ASP A 721 28.79 13.98 -0.97
C ASP A 721 28.52 15.48 -0.74
N ARG A 722 28.26 15.84 0.52
CA ARG A 722 27.74 17.15 0.92
C ARG A 722 28.50 18.35 0.30
N ASP A 723 29.82 18.27 0.20
CA ASP A 723 30.69 19.38 -0.21
C ASP A 723 31.15 19.28 -1.66
N TYR A 724 30.52 18.39 -2.44
CA TYR A 724 30.84 18.16 -3.84
C TYR A 724 29.63 18.34 -4.75
N THR A 725 29.88 18.64 -6.00
CA THR A 725 28.86 18.86 -7.04
C THR A 725 29.36 18.43 -8.43
N GLY A 726 28.48 18.51 -9.42
CA GLY A 726 28.77 18.10 -10.79
C GLY A 726 28.17 16.74 -11.13
N LYS A 727 28.18 16.38 -12.42
CA LYS A 727 27.64 15.10 -12.90
C LYS A 727 28.41 13.87 -12.41
N ASP A 728 29.67 14.07 -12.05
CA ASP A 728 30.64 13.07 -11.63
C ASP A 728 31.21 13.32 -10.23
N CYS A 729 30.69 14.31 -9.51
CA CYS A 729 31.10 14.71 -8.16
C CYS A 729 32.59 15.16 -8.07
N SER A 730 33.17 15.66 -9.15
CA SER A 730 34.59 16.11 -9.18
C SER A 730 34.79 17.54 -8.67
N VAL A 731 33.74 18.35 -8.60
CA VAL A 731 33.79 19.77 -8.24
C VAL A 731 33.58 19.94 -6.75
N PHE A 732 34.58 20.47 -6.04
CA PHE A 732 34.46 20.83 -4.63
C PHE A 732 33.68 22.15 -4.48
N ASP A 733 32.56 22.14 -3.79
CA ASP A 733 31.66 23.27 -3.56
C ASP A 733 31.14 23.20 -2.13
N PRO A 734 31.93 23.62 -1.13
CA PRO A 734 31.58 23.48 0.27
C PRO A 734 30.37 24.31 0.64
N ILE A 735 29.44 23.69 1.35
CA ILE A 735 28.25 24.38 1.89
C ILE A 735 28.71 25.27 3.03
N PRO A 736 28.43 26.58 3.00
CA PRO A 736 28.76 27.46 4.13
C PRO A 736 28.10 26.94 5.41
N ASP A 737 28.87 26.80 6.46
CA ASP A 737 28.28 26.48 7.76
C ASP A 737 27.21 27.53 8.11
N PRO A 738 26.04 27.12 8.62
CA PRO A 738 25.02 28.06 9.05
C PRO A 738 25.65 28.99 10.08
N THR A 739 25.91 30.24 9.70
CA THR A 739 26.32 31.27 10.64
C THR A 739 25.27 31.29 11.76
N PRO A 740 25.69 31.13 13.02
CA PRO A 740 24.73 31.27 14.13
C PRO A 740 24.01 32.60 13.95
N PRO A 741 22.70 32.65 14.12
CA PRO A 741 21.92 33.86 13.89
C PRO A 741 22.60 35.00 14.61
N ALA A 742 23.02 36.06 13.88
CA ALA A 742 23.64 37.24 14.44
C ALA A 742 22.72 37.73 15.55
N ASN A 743 23.17 37.59 16.78
CA ASN A 743 22.49 38.15 17.93
C ASN A 743 22.31 39.62 17.61
N THR A 744 21.12 40.03 17.21
CA THR A 744 20.70 41.43 17.24
C THR A 744 20.79 41.83 18.69
N GLU A 745 21.96 42.37 19.04
CA GLU A 745 22.14 43.08 20.31
C GLU A 745 21.09 44.21 20.35
N LYS A 746 19.98 43.92 21.01
CA LYS A 746 19.18 44.98 21.59
C LYS A 746 20.05 45.63 22.65
N LYS A 747 20.58 46.81 22.35
CA LYS A 747 21.19 47.69 23.34
C LYS A 747 20.18 47.93 24.46
N GLY A 748 20.27 47.11 25.50
CA GLY A 748 19.65 47.40 26.80
C GLY A 748 20.74 47.91 27.73
N PRO A 749 20.40 48.71 28.75
CA PRO A 749 21.37 49.54 29.47
C PRO A 749 22.38 48.67 30.25
N LYS A 750 23.63 49.09 30.16
CA LYS A 750 24.78 48.56 30.93
C LYS A 750 24.48 48.72 32.42
N LEU A 751 24.05 47.67 33.07
CA LEU A 751 23.98 47.59 34.52
C LEU A 751 24.18 46.12 34.98
N LEU A 752 25.31 45.52 34.67
CA LEU A 752 25.65 44.18 35.18
C LEU A 752 27.14 43.85 35.11
N CYS A 753 28.02 44.83 35.29
CA CYS A 753 29.45 44.53 35.41
C CYS A 753 30.06 44.82 36.78
N LEU A 754 29.26 45.08 37.82
CA LEU A 754 29.80 45.33 39.17
C LEU A 754 29.48 44.21 40.15
N SER A 755 28.74 43.19 39.76
CA SER A 755 28.39 42.09 40.69
C SER A 755 29.34 40.87 40.63
N VAL A 756 30.17 40.73 39.60
CA VAL A 756 31.05 39.57 39.42
C VAL A 756 32.43 39.76 40.04
N CYS A 757 32.90 41.01 40.23
CA CYS A 757 34.20 41.27 40.86
C CYS A 757 34.21 41.25 42.39
N VAL A 758 33.04 41.28 43.04
CA VAL A 758 32.97 41.20 44.52
C VAL A 758 32.90 39.77 45.03
N CYS A 759 32.56 38.79 44.19
CA CYS A 759 32.49 37.37 44.61
C CYS A 759 33.82 36.61 44.48
N VAL A 760 34.85 37.17 43.89
CA VAL A 760 36.15 36.46 43.73
C VAL A 760 37.12 36.71 44.93
N SER A 761 36.87 37.72 45.76
CA SER A 761 37.76 38.04 46.88
C SER A 761 37.31 37.59 48.25
N LEU A 762 36.17 36.87 48.37
CA LEU A 762 35.64 36.51 49.69
C LEU A 762 35.39 35.03 49.94
N SER A 763 35.95 34.12 49.18
CA SER A 763 35.71 32.70 49.55
C SER A 763 36.50 31.64 48.84
N LEU A 764 37.82 31.70 48.93
CA LEU A 764 38.62 30.49 48.76
C LEU A 764 38.46 29.50 49.90
N SER A 765 37.79 29.87 51.01
CA SER A 765 37.59 29.00 52.14
C SER A 765 36.25 28.31 52.27
N VAL A 766 35.24 28.70 51.44
CA VAL A 766 33.88 28.11 51.49
C VAL A 766 33.51 27.32 50.26
N CYS A 767 34.19 27.53 49.12
CA CYS A 767 33.89 26.81 47.86
C CYS A 767 34.51 25.41 47.80
N LEU A 768 35.57 25.08 48.56
CA LEU A 768 36.16 23.75 48.56
C LEU A 768 35.22 22.65 49.12
N PRO A 769 34.45 22.89 50.19
CA PRO A 769 33.53 21.87 50.72
C PRO A 769 32.30 21.68 49.81
N VAL A 770 31.83 22.71 49.10
CA VAL A 770 30.63 22.62 48.24
C VAL A 770 30.95 21.90 46.90
N LEU A 771 32.16 22.08 46.37
CA LEU A 771 32.62 21.35 45.19
C LEU A 771 32.87 19.86 45.46
N LEU A 772 33.33 19.52 46.68
CA LEU A 772 33.51 18.13 47.10
C LEU A 772 32.16 17.42 47.34
N VAL A 773 31.14 18.14 47.83
CA VAL A 773 29.80 17.58 48.01
C VAL A 773 29.06 17.43 46.66
N SER A 774 29.26 18.34 45.70
CA SER A 774 28.65 18.19 44.36
C SER A 774 29.33 17.09 43.53
N LEU A 775 30.64 16.89 43.68
CA LEU A 775 31.36 15.78 43.04
C LEU A 775 30.95 14.42 43.63
N SER A 776 30.77 14.36 44.95
CA SER A 776 30.32 13.13 45.64
C SER A 776 28.86 12.78 45.29
N LEU A 777 27.97 13.77 45.11
CA LEU A 777 26.60 13.54 44.66
C LEU A 777 26.53 13.11 43.20
N SER A 778 27.40 13.62 42.32
CA SER A 778 27.46 13.21 40.91
C SER A 778 28.00 11.78 40.74
N VAL A 779 29.00 11.39 41.54
CA VAL A 779 29.53 10.02 41.57
C VAL A 779 28.50 9.06 42.18
N TYR A 780 27.72 9.50 43.17
CA TYR A 780 26.68 8.70 43.78
C TYR A 780 25.50 8.47 42.81
N HIS A 781 25.12 9.48 42.02
CA HIS A 781 24.10 9.34 40.98
C HIS A 781 24.55 8.42 39.84
N HIS A 782 25.82 8.45 39.45
CA HIS A 782 26.37 7.52 38.48
C HIS A 782 26.49 6.08 39.01
N PHE A 783 26.78 5.92 40.29
CA PHE A 783 26.86 4.59 40.91
C PHE A 783 25.45 3.97 41.06
N ILE A 784 24.42 4.75 41.40
CA ILE A 784 23.04 4.25 41.48
C ILE A 784 22.53 3.92 40.07
N SER A 785 22.89 4.70 39.02
CA SER A 785 22.52 4.42 37.66
C SER A 785 23.20 3.17 37.09
N LEU A 786 24.45 2.87 37.53
CA LEU A 786 25.15 1.62 37.16
C LEU A 786 24.59 0.41 37.93
N CYS A 787 24.22 0.52 39.19
CA CYS A 787 23.61 -0.56 39.95
C CYS A 787 22.22 -0.94 39.43
N THR A 788 21.37 0.04 39.05
CA THR A 788 20.07 -0.25 38.44
C THR A 788 20.18 -0.86 37.03
N TYR A 789 21.27 -0.57 36.28
CA TYR A 789 21.53 -1.18 35.00
C TYR A 789 22.06 -2.62 35.08
N MET A 790 22.72 -2.97 36.16
CA MET A 790 23.22 -4.34 36.39
C MET A 790 22.14 -5.28 36.98
N GLU A 791 21.24 -4.79 37.84
CA GLU A 791 20.13 -5.62 38.35
C GLU A 791 19.09 -5.98 37.30
N CYS A 792 18.89 -5.17 36.24
CA CYS A 792 18.00 -5.53 35.13
C CYS A 792 18.57 -6.57 34.15
N ARG A 793 19.85 -6.92 34.21
CA ARG A 793 20.45 -7.98 33.38
C ARG A 793 20.51 -9.36 34.02
N VAL A 794 20.25 -9.49 35.31
CA VAL A 794 20.27 -10.79 36.03
C VAL A 794 18.88 -11.43 36.11
N ALA A 795 17.81 -10.72 35.70
CA ALA A 795 16.44 -11.26 35.68
C ALA A 795 16.01 -11.82 34.31
N ILE A 796 16.91 -11.95 33.31
CA ILE A 796 16.63 -12.54 32.00
C ILE A 796 17.78 -13.50 31.63
N VAL A 797 17.94 -14.54 32.41
CA VAL A 797 18.58 -15.81 32.00
C VAL A 797 17.75 -16.95 32.59
#